data_b23f62adad871dad4aa139bb4e26e48c
#
_entry.id   b23f62adad871dad4aa139bb4e26e48c
#
_cell.length_a   1.000
_cell.length_b   1.000
_cell.length_c   1.000
_cell.angle_alpha   90.00
_cell.angle_beta   90.00
_cell.angle_gamma   90.00
#
_symmetry.space_group_name_H-M   'P 1'
#
loop_
_entity.id
_entity.type
_entity.pdbx_description
1 polymer ?
#
loop_
_entity_poly.entity_id
_entity_poly.type
_entity_poly.pdbx_seq_one_letter_code
_entity_poly.pdbx_strand_id
1 'polypeptide(L)'
;MVRAGDTFAVTDSGPSVYRCEGIEIDSCLGCLRRGGQEQHLRQQSFHVLLYLLERRQRLVTREELIEAFWSGVAVTDNAVAQCIAEIRKALDDDPRKPRFVKTIPKVGYRFIASMAEGEHTSEAARTALNVPELASFPVSLPVSPSKLPEKTRVPAYLRSHRALILTSTFLVALAALTAWLMWGRALRQSVEITLPRVAGRKALAIMYFEDQSARHELKWLSEGLADMFIADLAHFDRLTVLSRPQLQLLLNRTGHKAEHAIQLDDALDISRRSHADAVLLGSFMTLGDKTVINVRLYETSHGQLVATDRFIVESPADIITQVDLLSPKLAAQLVGATKGATKGTGLAEVMTNNVEAYRYYSSGVSKAQAFQNGEAIALLRKATQLDPGFAMAYARIGYAYSVTDFVPEKGLPFLEKAMRLSEHLTAKDRLYVTAWDAIARKDYPDAIRTLQQVVDGYPLELEAYARLARLLHSEERPQEAIAIIQRGLAMDPDDGDLYNVLGICFLGLRRYDEAIAAHRRFVELAPKESNSHDSLGMSFQQSGRYESAIAEYDAALSIDPEFEPSIIHLGDVYAQQGRYNESIRQYERYIRITSSDAARAVGYGSIAQVNRRRRDFGRAEQAARNELRFAKGAVWNSLLAALDRGDAAKASDLKKRLFENVPYPMRGSRDELRSYDFYLGTLALRDHRPSDAVGYFQDALHHVPASSGLDLYDDCLADSYLELGMLDSAIKEYQRILGPNPNDALAQYHLAAAYGRKGMLPQARASYERFLRIWRGADSDNPEVLDARNELAALSPGNRGGQ
;
A
#
# COMPACT_ATOMS: atom_id res chain seq x y z
N MET A 1 -21.03 9.97 32.75
CA MET A 1 -20.93 9.95 31.28
C MET A 1 -19.83 10.91 30.92
N VAL A 2 -18.61 10.41 30.75
CA VAL A 2 -17.43 11.19 30.33
C VAL A 2 -17.02 10.57 29.00
N ARG A 3 -16.89 11.42 27.97
CA ARG A 3 -16.56 11.00 26.60
C ARG A 3 -15.16 10.42 26.57
N ALA A 4 -15.05 9.17 26.06
CA ALA A 4 -13.80 8.61 25.57
C ALA A 4 -13.50 9.24 24.21
N GLY A 5 -12.30 9.75 24.02
CA GLY A 5 -11.86 10.20 22.71
C GLY A 5 -10.89 11.38 22.71
N ASP A 6 -9.80 11.32 23.51
CA ASP A 6 -8.64 12.16 23.23
C ASP A 6 -7.50 11.24 22.79
N THR A 7 -7.44 10.99 21.50
CA THR A 7 -6.31 10.36 20.84
C THR A 7 -5.16 11.36 20.82
N PHE A 8 -3.98 10.95 21.31
CA PHE A 8 -2.81 11.80 21.45
C PHE A 8 -2.39 12.44 20.14
N ALA A 9 -2.75 13.73 19.98
CA ALA A 9 -2.01 14.61 19.10
C ALA A 9 -0.66 14.89 19.78
N VAL A 10 0.43 14.40 19.19
CA VAL A 10 1.76 14.94 19.44
C VAL A 10 1.70 16.40 19.00
N THR A 11 1.60 17.31 19.95
CA THR A 11 1.66 18.74 19.67
C THR A 11 3.05 19.06 19.15
N ASP A 12 3.11 19.32 17.87
CA ASP A 12 4.29 19.71 17.11
C ASP A 12 4.71 21.14 17.51
N SER A 13 5.40 21.28 18.67
CA SER A 13 6.09 22.52 19.06
C SER A 13 7.08 22.34 20.23
N GLY A 14 7.54 21.10 20.49
CA GLY A 14 8.65 20.88 21.41
C GLY A 14 10.00 20.88 20.68
N PRO A 15 11.13 21.18 21.36
CA PRO A 15 12.43 21.03 20.75
C PRO A 15 12.65 19.58 20.34
N SER A 16 13.17 19.34 19.13
CA SER A 16 13.48 18.00 18.63
C SER A 16 14.54 17.28 19.48
N VAL A 17 15.32 18.00 20.22
CA VAL A 17 16.35 17.48 21.14
C VAL A 17 16.21 18.13 22.53
N TYR A 18 16.00 17.29 23.55
CA TYR A 18 15.96 17.69 24.94
C TYR A 18 17.32 17.45 25.58
N ARG A 19 17.88 18.47 26.25
CA ARG A 19 19.16 18.38 26.97
C ARG A 19 18.93 18.61 28.46
N CYS A 20 19.32 17.63 29.28
CA CYS A 20 19.23 17.71 30.73
C CYS A 20 20.39 16.98 31.40
N GLU A 21 21.13 17.66 32.29
CA GLU A 21 22.22 17.10 33.12
C GLU A 21 23.22 16.19 32.39
N GLY A 22 23.61 16.57 31.13
CA GLY A 22 24.57 15.81 30.32
C GLY A 22 23.95 14.64 29.52
N ILE A 23 22.64 14.58 29.47
CA ILE A 23 21.88 13.63 28.64
C ILE A 23 21.20 14.40 27.51
N GLU A 24 21.29 13.84 26.30
CA GLU A 24 20.54 14.29 25.14
C GLU A 24 19.46 13.25 24.80
N ILE A 25 18.22 13.69 24.62
CA ILE A 25 17.09 12.87 24.22
C ILE A 25 16.57 13.45 22.91
N ASP A 26 16.78 12.75 21.82
CA ASP A 26 16.35 13.15 20.47
C ASP A 26 15.01 12.49 20.16
N SER A 27 13.95 13.30 20.11
CA SER A 27 12.60 12.81 19.84
C SER A 27 12.40 12.41 18.39
N CYS A 28 13.18 12.97 17.44
CA CYS A 28 13.10 12.64 16.02
C CYS A 28 13.84 11.34 15.69
N LEU A 29 15.00 11.11 16.33
CA LEU A 29 15.78 9.89 16.13
C LEU A 29 15.36 8.75 17.07
N GLY A 30 14.51 9.02 18.06
CA GLY A 30 14.07 8.02 19.03
C GLY A 30 15.20 7.51 19.93
N CYS A 31 16.26 8.29 20.15
CA CYS A 31 17.43 7.85 20.87
C CYS A 31 17.76 8.74 22.08
N LEU A 32 18.44 8.14 23.06
CA LEU A 32 18.96 8.78 24.24
C LEU A 32 20.48 8.65 24.23
N ARG A 33 21.21 9.76 24.40
CA ARG A 33 22.67 9.78 24.44
C ARG A 33 23.18 10.32 25.78
N ARG A 34 24.15 9.65 26.33
CA ARG A 34 24.83 10.06 27.57
C ARG A 34 26.34 10.09 27.35
N GLY A 35 26.95 11.22 27.52
CA GLY A 35 28.40 11.39 27.29
C GLY A 35 28.83 10.98 25.88
N GLY A 36 27.99 11.19 24.88
CA GLY A 36 28.23 10.82 23.48
C GLY A 36 27.94 9.35 23.12
N GLN A 37 27.58 8.51 24.10
CA GLN A 37 27.22 7.12 23.89
C GLN A 37 25.70 6.94 23.88
N GLU A 38 25.17 6.22 22.87
CA GLU A 38 23.76 5.92 22.74
C GLU A 38 23.34 4.85 23.74
N GLN A 39 22.27 5.13 24.48
CA GLN A 39 21.65 4.22 25.45
C GLN A 39 20.39 3.62 24.85
N HIS A 40 20.31 2.31 24.81
CA HIS A 40 19.17 1.61 24.22
C HIS A 40 17.99 1.60 25.22
N LEU A 41 16.85 2.14 24.78
CA LEU A 41 15.60 2.11 25.52
C LEU A 41 14.53 1.48 24.63
N ARG A 42 13.66 0.61 25.17
CA ARG A 42 12.54 0.07 24.40
C ARG A 42 11.64 1.20 23.95
N GLN A 43 11.08 1.08 22.75
CA GLN A 43 10.24 2.12 22.14
C GLN A 43 9.12 2.61 23.07
N GLN A 44 8.42 1.70 23.74
CA GLN A 44 7.36 2.04 24.68
C GLN A 44 7.88 2.82 25.90
N SER A 45 9.02 2.41 26.46
CA SER A 45 9.67 3.13 27.56
C SER A 45 10.20 4.50 27.13
N PHE A 46 10.64 4.63 25.87
CA PHE A 46 11.05 5.89 25.28
C PHE A 46 9.85 6.86 25.13
N HIS A 47 8.72 6.40 24.66
CA HIS A 47 7.49 7.21 24.56
C HIS A 47 6.98 7.64 25.93
N VAL A 48 7.04 6.76 26.95
CA VAL A 48 6.70 7.13 28.33
C VAL A 48 7.65 8.20 28.85
N LEU A 49 8.94 8.13 28.51
CA LEU A 49 9.94 9.16 28.89
C LEU A 49 9.60 10.51 28.23
N LEU A 50 9.32 10.55 26.94
CA LEU A 50 8.91 11.76 26.24
C LEU A 50 7.64 12.37 26.83
N TYR A 51 6.66 11.54 27.12
CA TYR A 51 5.40 11.95 27.75
C TYR A 51 5.61 12.63 29.11
N LEU A 52 6.51 12.08 29.94
CA LEU A 52 6.89 12.67 31.23
C LEU A 52 7.68 13.97 31.06
N LEU A 53 8.53 14.05 30.02
CA LEU A 53 9.32 15.23 29.66
C LEU A 53 8.45 16.41 29.23
N GLU A 54 7.49 16.16 28.32
CA GLU A 54 6.57 17.19 27.87
C GLU A 54 5.70 17.73 29.00
N ARG A 55 5.39 16.86 29.99
CA ARG A 55 4.54 17.20 31.15
C ARG A 55 5.33 17.41 32.43
N ARG A 56 6.62 17.79 32.32
CA ARG A 56 7.55 17.95 33.46
C ARG A 56 7.09 18.91 34.55
N GLN A 57 6.19 19.82 34.23
CA GLN A 57 5.68 20.80 35.20
C GLN A 57 4.59 20.23 36.12
N ARG A 58 4.06 19.06 35.87
CA ARG A 58 2.97 18.44 36.63
C ARG A 58 3.22 16.97 36.97
N LEU A 59 2.42 16.47 37.88
CA LEU A 59 2.36 15.04 38.18
C LEU A 59 1.55 14.31 37.09
N VAL A 60 2.07 13.21 36.63
CA VAL A 60 1.39 12.27 35.71
C VAL A 60 0.97 11.05 36.53
N THR A 61 -0.34 10.74 36.54
CA THR A 61 -0.85 9.63 37.33
C THR A 61 -0.58 8.28 36.65
N ARG A 62 -0.69 7.18 37.40
CA ARG A 62 -0.56 5.82 36.82
C ARG A 62 -1.68 5.51 35.84
N GLU A 63 -2.89 5.90 36.21
CA GLU A 63 -4.09 5.75 35.40
C GLU A 63 -3.92 6.48 34.05
N GLU A 64 -3.39 7.71 34.09
CA GLU A 64 -3.09 8.50 32.92
C GLU A 64 -2.04 7.82 32.01
N LEU A 65 -1.00 7.21 32.57
CA LEU A 65 -0.03 6.45 31.80
C LEU A 65 -0.62 5.16 31.21
N ILE A 66 -1.46 4.46 31.96
CA ILE A 66 -2.16 3.25 31.48
C ILE A 66 -3.11 3.62 30.34
N GLU A 67 -3.89 4.65 30.48
CA GLU A 67 -4.81 5.13 29.45
C GLU A 67 -4.05 5.58 28.21
N ALA A 68 -2.91 6.28 28.38
CA ALA A 68 -2.10 6.79 27.27
C ALA A 68 -1.37 5.70 26.48
N PHE A 69 -0.86 4.67 27.10
CA PHE A 69 0.06 3.71 26.47
C PHE A 69 -0.42 2.27 26.47
N TRP A 70 -1.49 1.93 27.17
CA TRP A 70 -2.05 0.58 27.26
C TRP A 70 -3.59 0.56 27.15
N SER A 71 -4.20 1.56 26.54
CA SER A 71 -5.65 1.60 26.34
C SER A 71 -6.12 0.34 25.58
N GLY A 72 -7.12 -0.35 26.16
CA GLY A 72 -7.67 -1.57 25.58
C GLY A 72 -6.94 -2.88 25.92
N VAL A 73 -5.84 -2.82 26.68
CA VAL A 73 -5.10 -4.01 27.14
C VAL A 73 -5.21 -4.11 28.66
N ALA A 74 -5.63 -5.27 29.19
CA ALA A 74 -5.60 -5.51 30.62
C ALA A 74 -4.16 -5.63 31.10
N VAL A 75 -3.58 -4.52 31.59
CA VAL A 75 -2.22 -4.47 32.14
C VAL A 75 -2.27 -4.40 33.65
N THR A 76 -1.36 -5.12 34.28
CA THR A 76 -1.14 -5.01 35.72
C THR A 76 -0.31 -3.77 36.05
N ASP A 77 -0.45 -3.21 37.24
CA ASP A 77 0.37 -2.09 37.77
C ASP A 77 1.89 -2.28 37.58
N ASN A 78 2.29 -3.52 37.33
CA ASN A 78 3.69 -3.88 37.13
C ASN A 78 4.27 -3.39 35.80
N ALA A 79 3.45 -3.21 34.74
CA ALA A 79 3.94 -2.80 33.43
C ALA A 79 4.47 -1.35 33.41
N VAL A 80 3.73 -0.43 34.03
CA VAL A 80 4.17 0.97 34.19
C VAL A 80 5.42 1.04 35.05
N ALA A 81 5.45 0.28 36.16
CA ALA A 81 6.64 0.25 37.04
C ALA A 81 7.89 -0.28 36.32
N GLN A 82 7.73 -1.26 35.42
CA GLN A 82 8.82 -1.81 34.61
C GLN A 82 9.35 -0.79 33.60
N CYS A 83 8.47 -0.06 32.87
CA CYS A 83 8.88 1.02 31.98
C CYS A 83 9.66 2.11 32.74
N ILE A 84 9.19 2.52 33.90
CA ILE A 84 9.91 3.53 34.74
C ILE A 84 11.25 3.00 35.24
N ALA A 85 11.35 1.69 35.54
CA ALA A 85 12.64 1.10 35.94
C ALA A 85 13.63 1.08 34.76
N GLU A 86 13.19 0.80 33.54
CA GLU A 86 13.99 0.87 32.32
C GLU A 86 14.45 2.31 32.03
N ILE A 87 13.56 3.30 32.14
CA ILE A 87 13.89 4.72 31.98
C ILE A 87 14.97 5.13 32.99
N ARG A 88 14.79 4.78 34.26
CA ARG A 88 15.77 5.10 35.29
C ARG A 88 17.13 4.47 35.02
N LYS A 89 17.13 3.21 34.57
CA LYS A 89 18.37 2.52 34.22
C LYS A 89 19.11 3.24 33.07
N ALA A 90 18.38 3.69 32.04
CA ALA A 90 18.95 4.41 30.91
C ALA A 90 19.46 5.82 31.30
N LEU A 91 18.76 6.50 32.22
CA LEU A 91 19.12 7.80 32.74
C LEU A 91 20.14 7.74 33.89
N ASP A 92 20.47 6.56 34.44
CA ASP A 92 21.25 6.34 35.66
C ASP A 92 20.66 7.07 36.87
N ASP A 93 19.37 6.90 37.07
CA ASP A 93 18.54 7.59 38.06
C ASP A 93 18.22 6.66 39.26
N ASP A 94 18.77 6.97 40.45
CA ASP A 94 18.54 6.17 41.66
C ASP A 94 17.12 6.46 42.23
N PRO A 95 16.26 5.45 42.35
CA PRO A 95 14.90 5.64 42.94
C PRO A 95 14.90 6.22 44.34
N ARG A 96 15.98 6.05 45.09
CA ARG A 96 16.11 6.56 46.48
C ARG A 96 16.56 8.02 46.51
N LYS A 97 17.27 8.48 45.44
CA LYS A 97 17.72 9.86 45.23
C LYS A 97 17.47 10.31 43.81
N PRO A 98 16.19 10.43 43.42
CA PRO A 98 15.83 10.66 42.04
C PRO A 98 16.31 12.04 41.57
N ARG A 99 17.01 12.04 40.41
CA ARG A 99 17.46 13.24 39.70
C ARG A 99 16.55 13.56 38.51
N PHE A 100 15.99 12.55 37.87
CA PHE A 100 15.19 12.68 36.64
C PHE A 100 13.73 12.35 36.87
N VAL A 101 13.41 11.18 37.42
CA VAL A 101 12.02 10.73 37.58
C VAL A 101 11.68 10.46 39.05
N LYS A 102 10.90 11.33 39.66
CA LYS A 102 10.41 11.16 41.05
C LYS A 102 9.14 10.36 41.11
N THR A 103 9.11 9.29 41.90
CA THR A 103 7.87 8.54 42.22
C THR A 103 7.11 9.24 43.33
N ILE A 104 5.80 9.42 43.11
CA ILE A 104 4.86 9.83 44.15
C ILE A 104 4.08 8.59 44.56
N PRO A 105 4.29 8.03 45.73
CA PRO A 105 3.67 6.76 46.14
C PRO A 105 2.15 6.76 46.00
N LYS A 106 1.57 5.70 45.42
CA LYS A 106 0.15 5.49 45.16
C LYS A 106 -0.49 6.48 44.18
N VAL A 107 0.23 7.44 43.60
CA VAL A 107 -0.30 8.48 42.72
C VAL A 107 0.30 8.39 41.33
N GLY A 108 1.61 8.46 41.16
CA GLY A 108 2.19 8.47 39.81
C GLY A 108 3.67 8.89 39.78
N TYR A 109 4.05 9.54 38.69
CA TYR A 109 5.45 9.93 38.42
C TYR A 109 5.54 11.37 37.94
N ARG A 110 6.70 12.02 38.24
CA ARG A 110 6.99 13.39 37.81
C ARG A 110 8.41 13.48 37.30
N PHE A 111 8.62 14.09 36.13
CA PHE A 111 9.96 14.45 35.66
C PHE A 111 10.43 15.69 36.40
N ILE A 112 11.63 15.66 37.01
CA ILE A 112 12.12 16.70 37.92
C ILE A 112 13.46 17.36 37.52
N ALA A 113 14.16 16.81 36.50
CA ALA A 113 15.43 17.37 36.05
C ALA A 113 15.21 18.74 35.37
N SER A 114 16.11 19.68 35.64
CA SER A 114 16.11 20.97 34.95
C SER A 114 16.64 20.82 33.52
N MET A 115 15.95 21.46 32.59
CA MET A 115 16.38 21.49 31.18
C MET A 115 17.38 22.63 30.99
N ALA A 116 18.45 22.40 30.25
CA ALA A 116 19.32 23.47 29.80
C ALA A 116 18.53 24.34 28.80
N GLU A 117 18.43 25.63 29.07
CA GLU A 117 17.96 26.60 28.09
C GLU A 117 19.00 26.65 26.96
N GLY A 118 18.72 25.98 25.88
CA GLY A 118 19.55 25.92 24.68
C GLY A 118 18.82 26.60 23.52
N GLU A 119 19.47 27.60 22.97
CA GLU A 119 19.13 28.35 21.80
C GLU A 119 18.65 27.44 20.68
N HIS A 120 17.64 27.91 19.94
CA HIS A 120 17.19 27.34 18.69
C HIS A 120 18.35 27.20 17.69
N THR A 121 19.09 26.12 17.68
CA THR A 121 20.05 25.83 16.63
C THR A 121 19.39 25.03 15.50
N SER A 122 18.69 25.77 14.66
CA SER A 122 18.35 25.40 13.27
C SER A 122 19.59 25.36 12.36
N GLU A 123 20.81 25.39 12.89
CA GLU A 123 22.03 25.59 12.10
C GLU A 123 22.92 24.35 11.95
N ALA A 124 22.70 23.29 12.75
CA ALA A 124 23.49 22.06 12.62
C ALA A 124 23.03 21.10 11.53
N ALA A 125 21.86 21.32 10.91
CA ALA A 125 21.38 20.53 9.78
C ALA A 125 21.79 21.11 8.41
N ARG A 126 22.45 22.29 8.38
CA ARG A 126 22.91 22.95 7.13
C ARG A 126 24.34 22.68 6.75
N THR A 127 25.12 22.00 7.58
CA THR A 127 26.57 21.81 7.35
C THR A 127 26.93 20.50 6.63
N ALA A 128 25.96 19.69 6.25
CA ALA A 128 26.22 18.40 5.59
C ALA A 128 25.92 18.34 4.08
N LEU A 129 25.51 19.44 3.45
CA LEU A 129 25.27 19.48 2.01
C LEU A 129 25.83 20.78 1.40
N ASN A 130 27.17 20.92 1.41
CA ASN A 130 27.86 21.90 0.59
C ASN A 130 28.12 21.28 -0.79
N VAL A 131 27.23 21.54 -1.74
CA VAL A 131 27.50 21.45 -3.17
C VAL A 131 27.92 22.84 -3.60
N PRO A 132 29.09 23.05 -4.27
CA PRO A 132 29.54 24.36 -4.66
C PRO A 132 28.64 24.95 -5.76
N GLU A 133 28.17 26.13 -5.52
CA GLU A 133 27.44 27.01 -6.43
C GLU A 133 28.34 27.35 -7.62
N LEU A 134 27.93 27.04 -8.84
CA LEU A 134 28.57 27.41 -10.08
C LEU A 134 28.38 28.93 -10.32
N ALA A 135 29.43 29.68 -10.04
CA ALA A 135 29.48 31.09 -10.36
C ALA A 135 29.54 31.30 -11.89
N SER A 136 28.64 32.13 -12.36
CA SER A 136 28.57 32.66 -13.72
C SER A 136 29.80 33.49 -14.07
N PHE A 137 30.48 33.12 -15.15
CA PHE A 137 31.50 33.96 -15.78
C PHE A 137 30.95 34.69 -17.01
N PRO A 138 31.27 35.97 -17.22
CA PRO A 138 30.92 36.65 -18.44
C PRO A 138 31.97 36.42 -19.54
N VAL A 139 31.47 36.19 -20.74
CA VAL A 139 32.25 36.08 -21.98
C VAL A 139 32.78 37.43 -22.40
N SER A 140 34.10 37.55 -22.65
CA SER A 140 34.65 38.49 -23.59
C SER A 140 36.02 38.00 -24.07
N LEU A 141 36.12 37.75 -25.37
CA LEU A 141 37.36 37.54 -26.10
C LEU A 141 38.03 38.90 -26.41
N PRO A 142 39.41 38.96 -26.55
CA PRO A 142 39.93 39.09 -27.89
C PRO A 142 41.15 38.19 -28.18
N VAL A 143 41.22 37.84 -29.43
CA VAL A 143 42.30 37.13 -30.11
C VAL A 143 43.46 38.08 -30.40
N SER A 144 44.71 37.67 -30.16
CA SER A 144 45.83 37.87 -31.10
C SER A 144 47.11 37.13 -30.69
N PRO A 145 47.95 36.72 -31.64
CA PRO A 145 48.88 35.62 -31.53
C PRO A 145 50.33 36.10 -31.27
N SER A 146 51.10 35.35 -30.51
CA SER A 146 52.56 35.35 -30.70
C SER A 146 53.28 34.26 -29.94
N LYS A 147 54.08 33.50 -30.68
CA LYS A 147 55.41 32.94 -30.41
C LYS A 147 55.51 31.79 -29.37
N LEU A 148 55.81 30.62 -29.89
CA LEU A 148 56.45 29.50 -29.23
C LEU A 148 57.82 29.93 -28.60
N PRO A 149 58.18 29.45 -27.44
CA PRO A 149 59.53 29.26 -27.05
C PRO A 149 59.86 27.78 -26.83
N GLU A 150 61.12 27.54 -27.19
CA GLU A 150 61.98 26.38 -27.15
C GLU A 150 61.82 25.32 -26.06
N LYS A 151 62.26 24.13 -26.43
CA LYS A 151 62.42 22.92 -25.61
C LYS A 151 63.28 23.18 -24.39
N THR A 152 62.67 23.19 -23.21
CA THR A 152 63.35 23.04 -21.96
C THR A 152 63.37 21.54 -21.52
N ARG A 153 64.58 21.04 -21.28
CA ARG A 153 64.86 19.67 -20.78
C ARG A 153 64.20 19.48 -19.43
N VAL A 154 63.34 18.47 -19.30
CA VAL A 154 62.70 18.05 -18.04
C VAL A 154 63.75 17.40 -17.16
N PRO A 155 63.94 17.87 -15.88
CA PRO A 155 64.91 17.26 -14.94
C PRO A 155 64.54 15.79 -14.61
N ALA A 156 65.56 14.92 -14.45
CA ALA A 156 65.45 13.50 -14.19
C ALA A 156 64.66 13.12 -12.91
N TYR A 157 64.40 14.06 -12.01
CA TYR A 157 63.64 13.88 -10.76
C TYR A 157 62.14 13.54 -10.96
N LEU A 158 61.55 13.92 -12.07
CA LEU A 158 60.09 13.64 -12.36
C LEU A 158 59.83 12.23 -12.87
N ARG A 159 60.86 11.41 -13.19
CA ARG A 159 60.68 10.04 -13.63
C ARG A 159 60.35 9.04 -12.52
N SER A 160 60.77 9.33 -11.24
CA SER A 160 60.48 8.45 -10.12
C SER A 160 59.06 8.60 -9.58
N HIS A 161 58.46 9.80 -9.71
CA HIS A 161 57.10 10.05 -9.26
C HIS A 161 56.00 9.51 -10.22
N ARG A 162 56.30 9.40 -11.51
CA ARG A 162 55.37 8.78 -12.46
C ARG A 162 55.12 7.30 -12.22
N ALA A 163 56.13 6.55 -11.76
CA ALA A 163 56.00 5.17 -11.35
C ALA A 163 55.19 5.03 -10.06
N LEU A 164 55.39 5.96 -9.10
CA LEU A 164 54.59 6.00 -7.86
C LEU A 164 53.16 6.40 -8.04
N ILE A 165 52.87 7.33 -8.95
CA ILE A 165 51.51 7.76 -9.33
C ILE A 165 50.80 6.63 -10.10
N LEU A 166 51.46 5.94 -11.00
CA LEU A 166 50.88 4.82 -11.73
C LEU A 166 50.62 3.61 -10.84
N THR A 167 51.48 3.35 -9.86
CA THR A 167 51.22 2.26 -8.88
C THR A 167 50.15 2.63 -7.88
N SER A 168 50.04 3.90 -7.45
CA SER A 168 48.95 4.33 -6.55
C SER A 168 47.60 4.35 -7.26
N THR A 169 47.53 4.79 -8.51
CA THR A 169 46.29 4.74 -9.31
C THR A 169 45.88 3.29 -9.62
N PHE A 170 46.82 2.39 -9.87
CA PHE A 170 46.53 0.97 -10.05
C PHE A 170 46.01 0.32 -8.75
N LEU A 171 46.60 0.64 -7.60
CA LEU A 171 46.14 0.13 -6.29
C LEU A 171 44.76 0.68 -5.92
N VAL A 172 44.47 1.95 -6.20
CA VAL A 172 43.12 2.54 -6.01
C VAL A 172 42.09 1.92 -6.95
N ALA A 173 42.46 1.70 -8.22
CA ALA A 173 41.58 1.03 -9.17
C ALA A 173 41.33 -0.44 -8.78
N LEU A 174 42.34 -1.15 -8.29
CA LEU A 174 42.23 -2.53 -7.80
C LEU A 174 41.39 -2.59 -6.51
N ALA A 175 41.57 -1.66 -5.59
CA ALA A 175 40.72 -1.52 -4.39
C ALA A 175 39.27 -1.16 -4.74
N ALA A 176 39.05 -0.29 -5.71
CA ALA A 176 37.71 0.04 -6.20
C ALA A 176 37.06 -1.17 -6.91
N LEU A 177 37.83 -1.91 -7.70
CA LEU A 177 37.36 -3.14 -8.34
C LEU A 177 37.02 -4.24 -7.33
N THR A 178 37.91 -4.44 -6.31
CA THR A 178 37.64 -5.42 -5.24
C THR A 178 36.46 -4.98 -4.37
N ALA A 179 36.34 -3.69 -4.04
CA ALA A 179 35.18 -3.14 -3.35
C ALA A 179 33.90 -3.30 -4.17
N TRP A 180 33.96 -3.05 -5.49
CA TRP A 180 32.82 -3.25 -6.40
C TRP A 180 32.45 -4.72 -6.54
N LEU A 181 33.44 -5.63 -6.63
CA LEU A 181 33.21 -7.07 -6.64
C LEU A 181 32.71 -7.60 -5.29
N MET A 182 33.19 -7.07 -4.18
CA MET A 182 32.68 -7.41 -2.84
C MET A 182 31.30 -6.82 -2.60
N TRP A 183 31.03 -5.59 -3.06
CA TRP A 183 29.69 -4.97 -3.00
C TRP A 183 28.72 -5.70 -3.94
N GLY A 184 29.14 -6.02 -5.15
CA GLY A 184 28.35 -6.86 -6.06
C GLY A 184 28.10 -8.28 -5.52
N ARG A 185 29.01 -8.83 -4.69
CA ARG A 185 28.75 -10.08 -3.95
C ARG A 185 27.83 -9.86 -2.73
N ALA A 186 27.98 -8.76 -2.01
CA ALA A 186 27.09 -8.41 -0.89
C ALA A 186 25.67 -8.09 -1.35
N LEU A 187 25.51 -7.43 -2.51
CA LEU A 187 24.21 -7.23 -3.17
C LEU A 187 23.64 -8.52 -3.78
N ARG A 188 24.46 -9.55 -4.00
CA ARG A 188 24.07 -10.91 -4.38
C ARG A 188 23.97 -11.86 -3.19
N GLN A 189 24.07 -11.39 -1.96
CA GLN A 189 23.55 -12.14 -0.83
C GLN A 189 22.02 -12.21 -1.05
N SER A 190 21.64 -13.23 -1.83
CA SER A 190 20.29 -13.71 -1.97
C SER A 190 19.71 -13.83 -0.58
N VAL A 191 18.71 -13.04 -0.27
CA VAL A 191 17.84 -13.30 0.87
C VAL A 191 17.34 -14.73 0.66
N GLU A 192 17.82 -15.66 1.47
CA GLU A 192 17.39 -17.04 1.45
C GLU A 192 15.91 -17.02 1.83
N ILE A 193 15.04 -17.48 0.93
CA ILE A 193 13.64 -17.75 1.26
C ILE A 193 13.67 -19.01 2.09
N THR A 194 13.77 -18.83 3.39
CA THR A 194 13.79 -19.95 4.33
C THR A 194 12.37 -20.34 4.68
N LEU A 195 11.96 -21.53 4.25
CA LEU A 195 10.77 -22.16 4.81
C LEU A 195 10.93 -22.25 6.34
N PRO A 196 9.95 -21.78 7.12
CA PRO A 196 10.00 -21.96 8.56
C PRO A 196 10.05 -23.47 8.84
N ARG A 197 11.13 -23.92 9.48
CA ARG A 197 11.25 -25.31 9.91
C ARG A 197 10.25 -25.56 11.05
N VAL A 198 9.16 -26.20 10.73
CA VAL A 198 8.22 -26.67 11.73
C VAL A 198 8.76 -27.98 12.30
N ALA A 199 9.03 -28.00 13.61
CA ALA A 199 9.56 -29.19 14.27
C ALA A 199 8.67 -30.41 13.98
N GLY A 200 9.29 -31.49 13.49
CA GLY A 200 8.59 -32.73 13.15
C GLY A 200 7.92 -32.79 11.78
N ARG A 201 8.03 -31.72 10.94
CA ARG A 201 7.56 -31.73 9.55
C ARG A 201 8.73 -31.74 8.58
N LYS A 202 8.56 -32.41 7.43
CA LYS A 202 9.51 -32.39 6.31
C LYS A 202 9.04 -31.38 5.25
N ALA A 203 9.94 -30.57 4.75
CA ALA A 203 9.65 -29.58 3.72
C ALA A 203 9.83 -30.18 2.32
N LEU A 204 8.83 -30.02 1.45
CA LEU A 204 8.79 -30.56 0.09
C LEU A 204 8.58 -29.43 -0.94
N ALA A 205 9.46 -29.36 -1.93
CA ALA A 205 9.29 -28.56 -3.12
C ALA A 205 8.76 -29.44 -4.27
N ILE A 206 7.78 -28.94 -5.01
CA ILE A 206 7.19 -29.63 -6.17
C ILE A 206 7.40 -28.73 -7.37
N MET A 207 8.21 -29.18 -8.34
CA MET A 207 8.51 -28.42 -9.54
C MET A 207 7.42 -28.60 -10.60
N TYR A 208 7.32 -27.65 -11.55
CA TYR A 208 6.46 -27.82 -12.70
C TYR A 208 6.87 -29.05 -13.52
N PHE A 209 5.86 -29.76 -14.04
CA PHE A 209 6.07 -30.99 -14.81
C PHE A 209 6.52 -30.66 -16.24
N GLU A 210 7.52 -31.37 -16.71
CA GLU A 210 8.05 -31.23 -18.07
C GLU A 210 7.07 -31.86 -19.07
N ASP A 211 6.61 -31.07 -20.05
CA ASP A 211 5.82 -31.57 -21.18
C ASP A 211 6.74 -32.13 -22.30
N GLN A 212 6.83 -33.45 -22.38
CA GLN A 212 7.60 -34.17 -23.39
C GLN A 212 6.75 -34.60 -24.60
N SER A 213 5.52 -34.04 -24.72
CA SER A 213 4.60 -34.37 -25.80
C SER A 213 4.98 -33.66 -27.10
N ALA A 214 4.83 -34.35 -28.25
CA ALA A 214 5.19 -33.81 -29.56
C ALA A 214 4.32 -32.60 -29.99
N ARG A 215 3.09 -32.47 -29.49
CA ARG A 215 2.12 -31.43 -29.89
C ARG A 215 1.81 -30.41 -28.80
N HIS A 216 2.28 -30.60 -27.58
CA HIS A 216 2.05 -29.72 -26.42
C HIS A 216 0.57 -29.32 -26.19
N GLU A 217 -0.38 -30.19 -26.53
CA GLU A 217 -1.82 -29.93 -26.42
C GLU A 217 -2.29 -29.82 -24.97
N LEU A 218 -1.51 -30.41 -24.03
CA LEU A 218 -1.77 -30.40 -22.58
C LEU A 218 -0.80 -29.48 -21.82
N LYS A 219 -0.33 -28.38 -22.43
CA LYS A 219 0.61 -27.44 -21.78
C LYS A 219 0.15 -26.99 -20.37
N TRP A 220 -1.15 -26.80 -20.17
CA TRP A 220 -1.74 -26.45 -18.86
C TRP A 220 -1.45 -27.50 -17.78
N LEU A 221 -1.21 -28.77 -18.18
CA LEU A 221 -0.98 -29.86 -17.23
C LEU A 221 0.40 -29.76 -16.54
N SER A 222 1.35 -29.02 -17.11
CA SER A 222 2.66 -28.74 -16.49
C SER A 222 2.51 -28.09 -15.11
N GLU A 223 1.73 -27.03 -15.05
CA GLU A 223 1.40 -26.34 -13.80
C GLU A 223 0.30 -27.10 -13.03
N GLY A 224 -0.71 -27.63 -13.75
CA GLY A 224 -1.84 -28.32 -13.15
C GLY A 224 -1.46 -29.54 -12.32
N LEU A 225 -0.52 -30.37 -12.80
CA LEU A 225 -0.03 -31.53 -12.02
C LEU A 225 0.72 -31.06 -10.76
N ALA A 226 1.57 -30.06 -10.87
CA ALA A 226 2.26 -29.52 -9.71
C ALA A 226 1.25 -29.00 -8.67
N ASP A 227 0.23 -28.23 -9.10
CA ASP A 227 -0.82 -27.72 -8.22
C ASP A 227 -1.63 -28.85 -7.56
N MET A 228 -1.96 -29.92 -8.31
CA MET A 228 -2.68 -31.06 -7.77
C MET A 228 -1.87 -31.77 -6.68
N PHE A 229 -0.56 -32.03 -6.91
CA PHE A 229 0.32 -32.61 -5.91
C PHE A 229 0.55 -31.68 -4.72
N ILE A 230 0.67 -30.35 -4.94
CA ILE A 230 0.79 -29.38 -3.87
C ILE A 230 -0.47 -29.44 -2.98
N ALA A 231 -1.65 -29.40 -3.60
CA ALA A 231 -2.91 -29.42 -2.87
C ALA A 231 -3.09 -30.70 -2.07
N ASP A 232 -2.82 -31.86 -2.67
CA ASP A 232 -3.04 -33.16 -2.05
C ASP A 232 -1.98 -33.45 -0.94
N LEU A 233 -0.69 -33.20 -1.22
CA LEU A 233 0.38 -33.43 -0.25
C LEU A 233 0.36 -32.43 0.94
N ALA A 234 -0.23 -31.25 0.77
CA ALA A 234 -0.40 -30.28 1.87
C ALA A 234 -1.35 -30.79 2.98
N HIS A 235 -2.16 -31.81 2.72
CA HIS A 235 -3.06 -32.42 3.72
C HIS A 235 -2.35 -33.34 4.73
N PHE A 236 -1.11 -33.71 4.47
CA PHE A 236 -0.35 -34.57 5.37
C PHE A 236 0.29 -33.75 6.50
N ASP A 237 -0.16 -33.93 7.71
CA ASP A 237 0.26 -33.14 8.90
C ASP A 237 1.77 -33.06 9.12
N ARG A 238 2.53 -34.03 8.61
CA ARG A 238 3.99 -34.11 8.75
C ARG A 238 4.76 -33.56 7.55
N LEU A 239 4.04 -33.00 6.56
CA LEU A 239 4.63 -32.32 5.42
C LEU A 239 4.37 -30.81 5.49
N THR A 240 5.33 -30.05 5.01
CA THR A 240 5.18 -28.64 4.65
C THR A 240 5.50 -28.54 3.17
N VAL A 241 4.52 -28.22 2.34
CA VAL A 241 4.70 -28.17 0.88
C VAL A 241 4.82 -26.72 0.46
N LEU A 242 5.80 -26.40 -0.41
CA LEU A 242 5.87 -25.06 -1.02
C LEU A 242 4.61 -24.82 -1.83
N SER A 243 3.99 -23.67 -1.62
CA SER A 243 2.86 -23.24 -2.44
C SER A 243 3.31 -22.80 -3.84
N ARG A 244 2.39 -22.78 -4.79
CA ARG A 244 2.67 -22.33 -6.16
C ARG A 244 3.28 -20.91 -6.23
N PRO A 245 2.75 -19.89 -5.51
CA PRO A 245 3.36 -18.56 -5.51
C PRO A 245 4.81 -18.56 -5.05
N GLN A 246 5.15 -19.36 -4.02
CA GLN A 246 6.50 -19.49 -3.50
C GLN A 246 7.44 -20.15 -4.50
N LEU A 247 6.98 -21.21 -5.16
CA LEU A 247 7.74 -21.86 -6.22
C LEU A 247 8.02 -20.88 -7.37
N GLN A 248 7.02 -20.15 -7.79
CA GLN A 248 7.16 -19.17 -8.88
C GLN A 248 8.14 -18.06 -8.53
N LEU A 249 8.08 -17.58 -7.29
CA LEU A 249 9.05 -16.62 -6.78
C LEU A 249 10.48 -17.14 -6.81
N LEU A 250 10.70 -18.36 -6.31
CA LEU A 250 12.01 -19.02 -6.34
C LEU A 250 12.54 -19.17 -7.77
N LEU A 251 11.68 -19.60 -8.70
CA LEU A 251 12.01 -19.74 -10.12
C LEU A 251 12.43 -18.40 -10.73
N ASN A 252 11.66 -17.35 -10.50
CA ASN A 252 11.95 -16.00 -11.00
C ASN A 252 13.30 -15.49 -10.47
N ARG A 253 13.60 -15.69 -9.18
CA ARG A 253 14.87 -15.28 -8.55
C ARG A 253 16.08 -16.03 -9.05
N THR A 254 15.90 -17.30 -9.41
CA THR A 254 16.97 -18.13 -9.98
C THR A 254 17.12 -17.95 -11.49
N GLY A 255 16.30 -17.08 -12.10
CA GLY A 255 16.34 -16.79 -13.54
C GLY A 255 15.69 -17.87 -14.41
N HIS A 256 14.97 -18.81 -13.81
CA HIS A 256 14.23 -19.85 -14.51
C HIS A 256 12.83 -19.37 -14.86
N LYS A 257 12.45 -19.47 -16.13
CA LYS A 257 11.08 -19.20 -16.56
C LYS A 257 10.23 -20.45 -16.34
N ALA A 258 9.03 -20.30 -15.85
CA ALA A 258 8.05 -21.38 -15.63
C ALA A 258 7.79 -22.26 -16.89
N GLU A 259 8.13 -21.76 -18.07
CA GLU A 259 7.91 -22.44 -19.36
C GLU A 259 9.01 -23.44 -19.75
N HIS A 260 10.11 -23.54 -19.00
CA HIS A 260 11.24 -24.40 -19.33
C HIS A 260 11.34 -25.56 -18.35
N ALA A 261 11.71 -26.74 -18.88
CA ALA A 261 12.00 -27.91 -18.07
C ALA A 261 13.13 -27.61 -17.07
N ILE A 262 12.85 -27.84 -15.79
CA ILE A 262 13.82 -27.63 -14.71
C ILE A 262 14.69 -28.88 -14.61
N GLN A 263 16.01 -28.73 -14.82
CA GLN A 263 16.94 -29.80 -14.68
C GLN A 263 17.13 -30.15 -13.20
N LEU A 264 17.58 -31.38 -12.91
CA LEU A 264 17.75 -31.88 -11.55
C LEU A 264 18.63 -30.97 -10.70
N ASP A 265 19.78 -30.52 -11.24
CA ASP A 265 20.73 -29.67 -10.50
C ASP A 265 20.12 -28.32 -10.12
N ASP A 266 19.36 -27.72 -11.01
CA ASP A 266 18.64 -26.47 -10.76
C ASP A 266 17.54 -26.67 -9.73
N ALA A 267 16.77 -27.76 -9.84
CA ALA A 267 15.73 -28.11 -8.89
C ALA A 267 16.29 -28.35 -7.48
N LEU A 268 17.45 -29.00 -7.38
CA LEU A 268 18.14 -29.18 -6.10
C LEU A 268 18.70 -27.87 -5.55
N ASP A 269 19.20 -26.95 -6.39
CA ASP A 269 19.66 -25.64 -5.96
C ASP A 269 18.50 -24.78 -5.43
N ILE A 270 17.39 -24.74 -6.15
CA ILE A 270 16.15 -24.08 -5.73
C ILE A 270 15.67 -24.64 -4.38
N SER A 271 15.66 -25.98 -4.26
CA SER A 271 15.21 -26.66 -3.04
C SER A 271 16.13 -26.41 -1.85
N ARG A 272 17.48 -26.33 -2.05
CA ARG A 272 18.42 -25.94 -1.00
C ARG A 272 18.20 -24.52 -0.53
N ARG A 273 17.98 -23.60 -1.45
CA ARG A 273 17.70 -22.17 -1.14
C ARG A 273 16.40 -21.98 -0.39
N SER A 274 15.39 -22.83 -0.64
CA SER A 274 14.13 -22.82 0.11
C SER A 274 14.15 -23.66 1.38
N HIS A 275 15.27 -24.29 1.73
CA HIS A 275 15.39 -25.24 2.84
C HIS A 275 14.39 -26.42 2.76
N ALA A 276 13.96 -26.78 1.55
CA ALA A 276 13.18 -27.98 1.35
C ALA A 276 14.04 -29.24 1.59
N ASP A 277 13.53 -30.21 2.34
CA ASP A 277 14.20 -31.49 2.60
C ASP A 277 14.17 -32.40 1.38
N ALA A 278 13.19 -32.25 0.51
CA ALA A 278 13.03 -33.03 -0.71
C ALA A 278 12.44 -32.22 -1.87
N VAL A 279 12.65 -32.70 -3.09
CA VAL A 279 12.07 -32.13 -4.30
C VAL A 279 11.41 -33.22 -5.15
N LEU A 280 10.18 -32.88 -5.63
CA LEU A 280 9.44 -33.70 -6.58
C LEU A 280 9.61 -33.11 -7.97
N LEU A 281 10.13 -33.94 -8.89
CA LEU A 281 10.23 -33.67 -10.32
C LEU A 281 9.29 -34.59 -11.07
N GLY A 282 8.61 -34.04 -12.08
CA GLY A 282 7.73 -34.82 -12.92
C GLY A 282 7.88 -34.49 -14.39
N SER A 283 7.48 -35.44 -15.22
CA SER A 283 7.32 -35.23 -16.66
C SER A 283 6.09 -35.98 -17.15
N PHE A 284 5.51 -35.51 -18.22
CA PHE A 284 4.43 -36.23 -18.90
C PHE A 284 4.61 -36.22 -20.42
N MET A 285 4.03 -37.20 -21.07
CA MET A 285 3.98 -37.31 -22.54
C MET A 285 2.66 -37.93 -22.99
N THR A 286 2.13 -37.47 -24.11
CA THR A 286 0.97 -38.06 -24.75
C THR A 286 1.39 -39.07 -25.81
N LEU A 287 0.84 -40.28 -25.77
CA LEU A 287 1.03 -41.35 -26.71
C LEU A 287 -0.31 -41.82 -27.21
N GLY A 288 -0.79 -41.26 -28.37
CA GLY A 288 -2.13 -41.45 -28.82
C GLY A 288 -3.13 -40.84 -27.82
N ASP A 289 -4.12 -41.61 -27.38
CA ASP A 289 -5.13 -41.19 -26.41
C ASP A 289 -4.67 -41.34 -24.95
N LYS A 290 -3.47 -41.90 -24.71
CA LYS A 290 -2.95 -42.14 -23.37
C LYS A 290 -1.91 -41.09 -22.96
N THR A 291 -1.94 -40.70 -21.69
CA THR A 291 -0.90 -39.83 -21.10
C THR A 291 -0.06 -40.65 -20.12
N VAL A 292 1.25 -40.64 -20.31
CA VAL A 292 2.21 -41.26 -19.41
C VAL A 292 2.79 -40.17 -18.52
N ILE A 293 2.69 -40.35 -17.20
CA ILE A 293 3.21 -39.39 -16.22
C ILE A 293 4.26 -40.10 -15.38
N ASN A 294 5.45 -39.50 -15.31
CA ASN A 294 6.55 -39.96 -14.47
C ASN A 294 6.76 -39.00 -13.31
N VAL A 295 7.01 -39.53 -12.13
CA VAL A 295 7.25 -38.76 -10.93
C VAL A 295 8.51 -39.27 -10.24
N ARG A 296 9.41 -38.39 -9.83
CA ARG A 296 10.68 -38.67 -9.19
C ARG A 296 10.86 -37.78 -7.97
N LEU A 297 11.08 -38.38 -6.83
CA LEU A 297 11.30 -37.72 -5.56
C LEU A 297 12.78 -37.83 -5.17
N TYR A 298 13.42 -36.70 -4.93
CA TYR A 298 14.84 -36.65 -4.55
C TYR A 298 14.98 -35.99 -3.17
N GLU A 299 15.96 -36.50 -2.39
CA GLU A 299 16.42 -35.80 -1.19
C GLU A 299 17.31 -34.62 -1.61
N THR A 300 17.08 -33.46 -1.01
CA THR A 300 17.75 -32.20 -1.42
C THR A 300 19.21 -32.15 -1.02
N SER A 301 19.58 -32.74 0.13
CA SER A 301 20.94 -32.67 0.68
C SER A 301 22.01 -33.31 -0.24
N HIS A 302 21.74 -34.51 -0.72
CA HIS A 302 22.69 -35.30 -1.53
C HIS A 302 22.21 -35.54 -2.96
N GLY A 303 21.01 -35.10 -3.32
CA GLY A 303 20.43 -35.39 -4.64
C GLY A 303 20.08 -36.87 -4.85
N GLN A 304 19.91 -37.62 -3.76
CA GLN A 304 19.59 -39.04 -3.84
C GLN A 304 18.15 -39.27 -4.24
N LEU A 305 17.89 -40.16 -5.20
CA LEU A 305 16.56 -40.59 -5.57
C LEU A 305 15.93 -41.40 -4.41
N VAL A 306 14.85 -40.91 -3.86
CA VAL A 306 14.07 -41.50 -2.75
C VAL A 306 12.99 -42.41 -3.27
N ALA A 307 12.27 -41.94 -4.29
CA ALA A 307 11.18 -42.69 -4.90
C ALA A 307 11.02 -42.33 -6.37
N THR A 308 10.55 -43.31 -7.14
CA THR A 308 10.08 -43.09 -8.51
C THR A 308 8.80 -43.86 -8.72
N ASP A 309 7.87 -43.24 -9.42
CA ASP A 309 6.65 -43.91 -9.83
C ASP A 309 6.27 -43.47 -11.26
N ARG A 310 5.51 -44.34 -11.95
CA ARG A 310 5.04 -44.10 -13.30
C ARG A 310 3.63 -44.60 -13.42
N PHE A 311 2.74 -43.74 -13.93
CA PHE A 311 1.37 -44.14 -14.19
C PHE A 311 0.94 -43.75 -15.59
N ILE A 312 0.01 -44.48 -16.13
CA ILE A 312 -0.58 -44.28 -17.46
C ILE A 312 -2.04 -44.00 -17.24
N VAL A 313 -2.51 -42.86 -17.75
CA VAL A 313 -3.93 -42.50 -17.77
C VAL A 313 -4.49 -42.67 -19.18
N GLU A 314 -5.62 -43.33 -19.26
CA GLU A 314 -6.31 -43.55 -20.52
C GLU A 314 -7.21 -42.36 -20.89
N SER A 315 -7.59 -41.56 -19.86
CA SER A 315 -8.36 -40.35 -20.03
C SER A 315 -7.80 -39.28 -19.10
N PRO A 316 -7.79 -37.99 -19.50
CA PRO A 316 -7.45 -36.90 -18.56
C PRO A 316 -8.28 -36.92 -17.26
N ALA A 317 -9.49 -37.46 -17.27
CA ALA A 317 -10.34 -37.63 -16.09
C ALA A 317 -9.70 -38.51 -15.00
N ASP A 318 -8.84 -39.44 -15.38
CA ASP A 318 -8.20 -40.36 -14.42
C ASP A 318 -7.01 -39.73 -13.67
N ILE A 319 -6.52 -38.56 -14.10
CA ILE A 319 -5.32 -37.93 -13.58
C ILE A 319 -5.50 -37.66 -12.08
N ILE A 320 -6.61 -37.08 -11.66
CA ILE A 320 -6.87 -36.73 -10.26
C ILE A 320 -6.85 -38.00 -9.39
N THR A 321 -7.53 -39.06 -9.83
CA THR A 321 -7.55 -40.34 -9.11
C THR A 321 -6.14 -40.95 -8.98
N GLN A 322 -5.28 -40.80 -9.97
CA GLN A 322 -3.90 -41.29 -9.90
C GLN A 322 -3.05 -40.45 -8.97
N VAL A 323 -3.24 -39.13 -8.93
CA VAL A 323 -2.59 -38.24 -7.95
C VAL A 323 -2.96 -38.64 -6.53
N ASP A 324 -4.28 -38.87 -6.27
CA ASP A 324 -4.80 -39.32 -4.96
C ASP A 324 -4.21 -40.67 -4.52
N LEU A 325 -3.94 -41.57 -5.46
CA LEU A 325 -3.32 -42.87 -5.17
C LEU A 325 -1.81 -42.77 -4.93
N LEU A 326 -1.14 -41.79 -5.52
CA LEU A 326 0.30 -41.66 -5.47
C LEU A 326 0.77 -40.81 -4.29
N SER A 327 0.07 -39.74 -3.95
CA SER A 327 0.46 -38.80 -2.90
C SER A 327 0.69 -39.47 -1.53
N PRO A 328 -0.17 -40.40 -1.06
CA PRO A 328 0.09 -41.12 0.20
C PRO A 328 1.38 -41.94 0.16
N LYS A 329 1.72 -42.53 -1.01
CA LYS A 329 2.95 -43.33 -1.18
C LYS A 329 4.18 -42.42 -1.09
N LEU A 330 4.15 -41.26 -1.75
CA LEU A 330 5.22 -40.26 -1.71
C LEU A 330 5.40 -39.70 -0.29
N ALA A 331 4.30 -39.36 0.39
CA ALA A 331 4.32 -38.90 1.77
C ALA A 331 4.95 -39.93 2.69
N ALA A 332 4.58 -41.21 2.57
CA ALA A 332 5.14 -42.32 3.38
C ALA A 332 6.65 -42.50 3.18
N GLN A 333 7.17 -42.29 1.96
CA GLN A 333 8.59 -42.35 1.69
C GLN A 333 9.38 -41.20 2.35
N LEU A 334 8.77 -40.04 2.51
CA LEU A 334 9.43 -38.88 3.12
C LEU A 334 9.41 -38.90 4.64
N VAL A 335 8.26 -39.25 5.23
CA VAL A 335 8.04 -39.10 6.68
C VAL A 335 7.92 -40.46 7.41
N GLY A 336 8.08 -41.54 6.70
CA GLY A 336 7.98 -42.91 7.21
C GLY A 336 6.49 -43.36 7.35
N ALA A 337 6.27 -44.69 7.31
CA ALA A 337 4.95 -45.26 7.48
C ALA A 337 4.50 -45.05 8.94
N THR A 338 3.62 -44.08 9.17
CA THR A 338 2.98 -43.87 10.46
C THR A 338 1.72 -44.71 10.54
N LYS A 339 1.63 -45.60 11.54
CA LYS A 339 0.36 -46.18 11.96
C LYS A 339 -0.55 -45.03 12.47
N GLY A 340 -1.46 -44.58 11.63
CA GLY A 340 -2.37 -43.47 11.94
C GLY A 340 -2.28 -42.27 10.99
N ALA A 341 -1.67 -42.42 9.78
CA ALA A 341 -2.00 -41.49 8.70
C ALA A 341 -3.50 -41.68 8.45
N THR A 342 -4.31 -40.79 9.05
CA THR A 342 -5.70 -40.61 8.70
C THR A 342 -5.72 -40.56 7.17
N LYS A 343 -6.58 -41.36 6.52
CA LYS A 343 -6.88 -41.23 5.10
C LYS A 343 -7.05 -39.75 4.86
N GLY A 344 -6.04 -39.08 4.28
CA GLY A 344 -6.21 -37.71 3.84
C GLY A 344 -7.39 -37.72 2.89
N THR A 345 -8.31 -36.80 3.08
CA THR A 345 -9.33 -36.54 2.08
C THR A 345 -8.59 -36.30 0.79
N GLY A 346 -8.80 -37.13 -0.23
CA GLY A 346 -8.07 -37.02 -1.50
C GLY A 346 -8.41 -35.72 -2.24
N LEU A 347 -7.59 -35.35 -3.21
CA LEU A 347 -7.81 -34.17 -4.03
C LEU A 347 -9.19 -34.13 -4.67
N ALA A 348 -9.67 -35.27 -5.13
CA ALA A 348 -11.01 -35.44 -5.68
C ALA A 348 -12.13 -35.05 -4.70
N GLU A 349 -11.92 -35.27 -3.39
CA GLU A 349 -12.90 -34.93 -2.36
C GLU A 349 -12.77 -33.48 -1.90
N VAL A 350 -11.56 -32.92 -1.90
CA VAL A 350 -11.25 -31.55 -1.43
C VAL A 350 -11.50 -30.51 -2.51
N MET A 351 -11.14 -30.80 -3.74
CA MET A 351 -11.21 -29.84 -4.86
C MET A 351 -12.31 -30.20 -5.85
N THR A 352 -12.07 -31.18 -6.68
CA THR A 352 -12.98 -31.68 -7.72
C THR A 352 -12.46 -33.01 -8.27
N ASN A 353 -13.36 -33.89 -8.69
CA ASN A 353 -13.02 -35.09 -9.43
C ASN A 353 -13.06 -34.87 -10.97
N ASN A 354 -13.36 -33.64 -11.42
CA ASN A 354 -13.49 -33.29 -12.83
C ASN A 354 -12.29 -32.45 -13.29
N VAL A 355 -11.42 -33.04 -14.06
CA VAL A 355 -10.19 -32.40 -14.56
C VAL A 355 -10.47 -31.17 -15.43
N GLU A 356 -11.55 -31.17 -16.21
CA GLU A 356 -11.93 -30.00 -17.01
C GLU A 356 -12.41 -28.84 -16.10
N ALA A 357 -13.17 -29.17 -15.03
CA ALA A 357 -13.54 -28.19 -14.03
C ALA A 357 -12.31 -27.58 -13.35
N TYR A 358 -11.32 -28.42 -13.02
CA TYR A 358 -10.05 -27.97 -12.45
C TYR A 358 -9.28 -27.06 -13.42
N ARG A 359 -9.22 -27.41 -14.71
CA ARG A 359 -8.57 -26.58 -15.74
C ARG A 359 -9.19 -25.18 -15.83
N TYR A 360 -10.52 -25.10 -15.86
CA TYR A 360 -11.21 -23.80 -15.86
C TYR A 360 -10.99 -23.02 -14.57
N TYR A 361 -10.94 -23.71 -13.43
CA TYR A 361 -10.64 -23.11 -12.15
C TYR A 361 -9.23 -22.49 -12.12
N SER A 362 -8.21 -23.26 -12.47
CA SER A 362 -6.81 -22.79 -12.50
C SER A 362 -6.62 -21.60 -13.45
N SER A 363 -7.22 -21.69 -14.67
CA SER A 363 -7.20 -20.57 -15.62
C SER A 363 -7.94 -19.34 -15.08
N GLY A 364 -9.06 -19.54 -14.38
CA GLY A 364 -9.82 -18.46 -13.76
C GLY A 364 -9.06 -17.76 -12.64
N VAL A 365 -8.35 -18.53 -11.81
CA VAL A 365 -7.48 -17.97 -10.75
C VAL A 365 -6.34 -17.14 -11.36
N SER A 366 -5.70 -17.65 -12.43
CA SER A 366 -4.64 -16.92 -13.15
C SER A 366 -5.14 -15.58 -13.74
N LYS A 367 -6.37 -15.58 -14.32
CA LYS A 367 -7.00 -14.36 -14.84
C LYS A 367 -7.34 -13.36 -13.73
N ALA A 368 -7.80 -13.84 -12.57
CA ALA A 368 -8.08 -12.98 -11.42
C ALA A 368 -6.79 -12.32 -10.88
N GLN A 369 -5.68 -13.04 -10.86
CA GLN A 369 -4.37 -12.50 -10.48
C GLN A 369 -3.87 -11.42 -11.46
N ALA A 370 -4.22 -11.55 -12.73
CA ALA A 370 -3.95 -10.54 -13.77
C ALA A 370 -4.99 -9.40 -13.80
N PHE A 371 -5.83 -9.25 -12.78
CA PHE A 371 -6.91 -8.24 -12.68
C PHE A 371 -7.98 -8.32 -13.81
N GLN A 372 -8.05 -9.45 -14.52
CA GLN A 372 -9.05 -9.70 -15.58
C GLN A 372 -10.31 -10.37 -14.99
N ASN A 373 -10.99 -9.71 -14.08
CA ASN A 373 -12.08 -10.28 -13.27
C ASN A 373 -13.24 -10.82 -14.10
N GLY A 374 -13.63 -10.14 -15.16
CA GLY A 374 -14.72 -10.60 -16.05
C GLY A 374 -14.44 -11.96 -16.67
N GLU A 375 -13.22 -12.15 -17.21
CA GLU A 375 -12.78 -13.43 -17.77
C GLU A 375 -12.61 -14.49 -16.67
N ALA A 376 -12.06 -14.12 -15.53
CA ALA A 376 -11.90 -14.99 -14.36
C ALA A 376 -13.26 -15.58 -13.94
N ILE A 377 -14.26 -14.73 -13.73
CA ILE A 377 -15.61 -15.14 -13.35
C ILE A 377 -16.24 -16.05 -14.42
N ALA A 378 -16.04 -15.74 -15.70
CA ALA A 378 -16.59 -16.57 -16.80
C ALA A 378 -15.98 -17.99 -16.79
N LEU A 379 -14.66 -18.10 -16.55
CA LEU A 379 -13.98 -19.40 -16.46
C LEU A 379 -14.37 -20.16 -15.19
N LEU A 380 -14.42 -19.49 -14.04
CA LEU A 380 -14.83 -20.09 -12.77
C LEU A 380 -16.29 -20.58 -12.81
N ARG A 381 -17.19 -19.88 -13.52
CA ARG A 381 -18.56 -20.34 -13.77
C ARG A 381 -18.60 -21.63 -14.60
N LYS A 382 -17.71 -21.79 -15.60
CA LYS A 382 -17.59 -23.06 -16.34
C LYS A 382 -17.15 -24.19 -15.41
N ALA A 383 -16.19 -23.91 -14.50
CA ALA A 383 -15.78 -24.90 -13.51
C ALA A 383 -16.95 -25.34 -12.61
N THR A 384 -17.78 -24.41 -12.12
CA THR A 384 -18.96 -24.74 -11.28
C THR A 384 -20.11 -25.39 -12.05
N GLN A 385 -20.19 -25.20 -13.37
CA GLN A 385 -21.15 -25.90 -14.23
C GLN A 385 -20.75 -27.36 -14.45
N LEU A 386 -19.44 -27.62 -14.61
CA LEU A 386 -18.89 -28.98 -14.80
C LEU A 386 -18.85 -29.75 -13.47
N ASP A 387 -18.62 -29.08 -12.36
CA ASP A 387 -18.68 -29.65 -11.02
C ASP A 387 -19.46 -28.73 -10.06
N PRO A 388 -20.73 -28.98 -9.82
CA PRO A 388 -21.56 -28.22 -8.85
C PRO A 388 -21.11 -28.38 -7.39
N GLY A 389 -20.20 -29.30 -7.10
CA GLY A 389 -19.60 -29.53 -5.78
C GLY A 389 -18.32 -28.74 -5.53
N PHE A 390 -17.77 -28.05 -6.53
CA PHE A 390 -16.47 -27.40 -6.47
C PHE A 390 -16.48 -26.14 -5.58
N ALA A 391 -16.33 -26.31 -4.28
CA ALA A 391 -16.43 -25.27 -3.26
C ALA A 391 -15.53 -24.07 -3.53
N MET A 392 -14.23 -24.31 -3.83
CA MET A 392 -13.27 -23.24 -4.07
C MET A 392 -13.56 -22.41 -5.32
N ALA A 393 -14.15 -23.01 -6.36
CA ALA A 393 -14.57 -22.26 -7.54
C ALA A 393 -15.70 -21.27 -7.21
N TYR A 394 -16.68 -21.69 -6.40
CA TYR A 394 -17.71 -20.78 -5.87
C TYR A 394 -17.10 -19.69 -5.00
N ALA A 395 -16.18 -20.04 -4.11
CA ALA A 395 -15.52 -19.07 -3.23
C ALA A 395 -14.78 -17.99 -4.04
N ARG A 396 -14.03 -18.36 -5.07
CA ARG A 396 -13.31 -17.42 -5.94
C ARG A 396 -14.26 -16.51 -6.76
N ILE A 397 -15.41 -17.02 -7.22
CA ILE A 397 -16.43 -16.17 -7.87
C ILE A 397 -16.96 -15.15 -6.86
N GLY A 398 -17.32 -15.61 -5.67
CA GLY A 398 -17.82 -14.74 -4.61
C GLY A 398 -16.82 -13.68 -4.20
N TYR A 399 -15.54 -14.06 -4.07
CA TYR A 399 -14.44 -13.15 -3.81
C TYR A 399 -14.30 -12.09 -4.91
N ALA A 400 -14.27 -12.49 -6.18
CA ALA A 400 -14.15 -11.57 -7.30
C ALA A 400 -15.26 -10.50 -7.29
N TYR A 401 -16.51 -10.91 -7.09
CA TYR A 401 -17.62 -9.96 -7.00
C TYR A 401 -17.58 -9.08 -5.75
N SER A 402 -17.32 -9.67 -4.56
CA SER A 402 -17.50 -8.95 -3.29
C SER A 402 -16.30 -8.08 -2.94
N VAL A 403 -15.09 -8.52 -3.26
CA VAL A 403 -13.85 -7.89 -2.80
C VAL A 403 -13.17 -7.09 -3.92
N THR A 404 -13.23 -7.61 -5.16
CA THR A 404 -12.54 -6.96 -6.28
C THR A 404 -13.45 -6.00 -7.04
N ASP A 405 -14.69 -6.42 -7.33
CA ASP A 405 -15.66 -5.58 -8.04
C ASP A 405 -16.51 -4.72 -7.09
N PHE A 406 -16.38 -4.90 -5.78
CA PHE A 406 -17.15 -4.20 -4.74
C PHE A 406 -18.68 -4.31 -4.90
N VAL A 407 -19.17 -5.46 -5.36
CA VAL A 407 -20.60 -5.77 -5.52
C VAL A 407 -20.97 -7.01 -4.68
N PRO A 408 -20.98 -6.88 -3.33
CA PRO A 408 -21.20 -8.02 -2.44
C PRO A 408 -22.54 -8.73 -2.66
N GLU A 409 -23.56 -8.02 -3.12
CA GLU A 409 -24.88 -8.63 -3.40
C GLU A 409 -24.80 -9.70 -4.50
N LYS A 410 -23.87 -9.56 -5.45
CA LYS A 410 -23.61 -10.58 -6.48
C LYS A 410 -22.72 -11.70 -5.96
N GLY A 411 -21.82 -11.41 -5.02
CA GLY A 411 -20.85 -12.35 -4.48
C GLY A 411 -21.40 -13.26 -3.40
N LEU A 412 -22.22 -12.73 -2.48
CA LEU A 412 -22.77 -13.46 -1.32
C LEU A 412 -23.41 -14.81 -1.65
N PRO A 413 -24.26 -14.99 -2.69
CA PRO A 413 -24.84 -16.27 -3.00
C PRO A 413 -23.80 -17.36 -3.33
N PHE A 414 -22.65 -16.95 -3.93
CA PHE A 414 -21.55 -17.87 -4.23
C PHE A 414 -20.76 -18.23 -2.98
N LEU A 415 -20.47 -17.24 -2.10
CA LEU A 415 -19.80 -17.50 -0.82
C LEU A 415 -20.64 -18.39 0.08
N GLU A 416 -21.94 -18.16 0.19
CA GLU A 416 -22.85 -19.03 0.93
C GLU A 416 -22.86 -20.47 0.35
N LYS A 417 -22.81 -20.63 -0.98
CA LYS A 417 -22.69 -21.94 -1.57
C LYS A 417 -21.35 -22.59 -1.25
N ALA A 418 -20.25 -21.83 -1.31
CA ALA A 418 -18.92 -22.30 -0.92
C ALA A 418 -18.89 -22.75 0.56
N MET A 419 -19.47 -21.95 1.46
CA MET A 419 -19.58 -22.30 2.88
C MET A 419 -20.33 -23.60 3.12
N ARG A 420 -21.45 -23.81 2.43
CA ARG A 420 -22.21 -25.08 2.53
C ARG A 420 -21.40 -26.29 2.03
N LEU A 421 -20.48 -26.09 1.11
CA LEU A 421 -19.61 -27.12 0.54
C LEU A 421 -18.25 -27.22 1.25
N SER A 422 -18.02 -26.45 2.32
CA SER A 422 -16.69 -26.28 2.93
C SER A 422 -16.25 -27.43 3.83
N GLU A 423 -17.10 -28.42 4.12
CA GLU A 423 -16.77 -29.53 5.03
C GLU A 423 -15.55 -30.33 4.57
N HIS A 424 -15.36 -30.44 3.25
CA HIS A 424 -14.26 -31.19 2.64
C HIS A 424 -13.01 -30.32 2.37
N LEU A 425 -13.11 -29.00 2.54
CA LEU A 425 -11.97 -28.10 2.31
C LEU A 425 -10.89 -28.26 3.36
N THR A 426 -9.63 -27.91 2.99
CA THR A 426 -8.54 -27.81 3.95
C THR A 426 -8.86 -26.79 5.04
N ALA A 427 -8.21 -26.92 6.20
CA ALA A 427 -8.36 -25.93 7.28
C ALA A 427 -8.02 -24.51 6.79
N LYS A 428 -6.97 -24.39 5.96
CA LYS A 428 -6.56 -23.12 5.34
C LYS A 428 -7.65 -22.57 4.41
N ASP A 429 -8.16 -23.37 3.49
CA ASP A 429 -9.17 -22.93 2.51
C ASP A 429 -10.48 -22.53 3.20
N ARG A 430 -10.87 -23.25 4.24
CA ARG A 430 -12.03 -22.86 5.07
C ARG A 430 -11.84 -21.48 5.73
N LEU A 431 -10.64 -21.18 6.24
CA LEU A 431 -10.34 -19.86 6.78
C LEU A 431 -10.47 -18.77 5.69
N TYR A 432 -9.95 -19.02 4.48
CA TYR A 432 -10.10 -18.06 3.38
C TYR A 432 -11.57 -17.83 3.01
N VAL A 433 -12.36 -18.90 2.84
CA VAL A 433 -13.79 -18.78 2.52
C VAL A 433 -14.55 -18.03 3.62
N THR A 434 -14.23 -18.32 4.89
CA THR A 434 -14.82 -17.62 6.04
C THR A 434 -14.46 -16.14 6.04
N ALA A 435 -13.18 -15.79 5.79
CA ALA A 435 -12.75 -14.40 5.71
C ALA A 435 -13.41 -13.62 4.56
N TRP A 436 -13.55 -14.26 3.39
CA TRP A 436 -14.20 -13.63 2.24
C TRP A 436 -15.71 -13.44 2.45
N ASP A 437 -16.38 -14.40 3.08
CA ASP A 437 -17.80 -14.26 3.46
C ASP A 437 -17.99 -13.13 4.48
N ALA A 438 -17.12 -13.04 5.49
CA ALA A 438 -17.14 -11.97 6.47
C ALA A 438 -16.91 -10.58 5.82
N ILE A 439 -15.96 -10.46 4.88
CA ILE A 439 -15.75 -9.21 4.11
C ILE A 439 -17.01 -8.86 3.32
N ALA A 440 -17.60 -9.83 2.61
CA ALA A 440 -18.80 -9.61 1.82
C ALA A 440 -20.01 -9.18 2.68
N ARG A 441 -20.09 -9.66 3.92
CA ARG A 441 -21.10 -9.24 4.90
C ARG A 441 -20.76 -7.96 5.66
N LYS A 442 -19.61 -7.35 5.37
CA LYS A 442 -19.06 -6.20 6.09
C LYS A 442 -18.80 -6.47 7.58
N ASP A 443 -18.57 -7.73 7.93
CA ASP A 443 -18.11 -8.12 9.27
C ASP A 443 -16.57 -8.10 9.30
N TYR A 444 -16.03 -6.88 9.24
CA TYR A 444 -14.58 -6.66 9.19
C TYR A 444 -13.83 -7.15 10.43
N PRO A 445 -14.37 -7.05 11.66
CA PRO A 445 -13.73 -7.64 12.83
C PRO A 445 -13.53 -9.16 12.71
N ASP A 446 -14.52 -9.90 12.19
CA ASP A 446 -14.38 -11.35 11.96
C ASP A 446 -13.42 -11.66 10.83
N ALA A 447 -13.47 -10.90 9.74
CA ALA A 447 -12.55 -11.02 8.62
C ALA A 447 -11.08 -10.81 9.05
N ILE A 448 -10.79 -9.75 9.83
CA ILE A 448 -9.45 -9.48 10.39
C ILE A 448 -9.00 -10.65 11.27
N ARG A 449 -9.83 -11.11 12.19
CA ARG A 449 -9.51 -12.21 13.09
C ARG A 449 -9.20 -13.49 12.32
N THR A 450 -9.98 -13.79 11.29
CA THR A 450 -9.83 -14.99 10.46
C THR A 450 -8.57 -14.90 9.59
N LEU A 451 -8.30 -13.77 8.94
CA LEU A 451 -7.05 -13.55 8.18
C LEU A 451 -5.82 -13.59 9.10
N GLN A 452 -5.93 -13.09 10.35
CA GLN A 452 -4.86 -13.21 11.35
C GLN A 452 -4.55 -14.68 11.64
N GLN A 453 -5.57 -15.56 11.73
CA GLN A 453 -5.35 -17.00 11.88
C GLN A 453 -4.64 -17.60 10.66
N VAL A 454 -4.93 -17.09 9.44
CA VAL A 454 -4.20 -17.55 8.24
C VAL A 454 -2.72 -17.17 8.33
N VAL A 455 -2.38 -15.89 8.58
CA VAL A 455 -0.97 -15.46 8.63
C VAL A 455 -0.18 -16.07 9.79
N ASP A 456 -0.84 -16.44 10.90
CA ASP A 456 -0.19 -17.06 12.04
C ASP A 456 -0.02 -18.58 11.85
N GLY A 457 -1.01 -19.25 11.27
CA GLY A 457 -0.98 -20.69 11.00
C GLY A 457 -0.23 -21.06 9.71
N TYR A 458 -0.22 -20.17 8.73
CA TYR A 458 0.36 -20.37 7.41
C TYR A 458 1.24 -19.17 7.00
N PRO A 459 2.38 -18.96 7.66
CA PRO A 459 3.19 -17.73 7.54
C PRO A 459 3.76 -17.47 6.14
N LEU A 460 3.65 -18.44 5.23
CA LEU A 460 4.13 -18.31 3.85
C LEU A 460 3.01 -17.94 2.86
N GLU A 461 1.79 -17.73 3.33
CA GLU A 461 0.66 -17.27 2.52
C GLU A 461 0.69 -15.74 2.40
N LEU A 462 1.59 -15.22 1.53
CA LEU A 462 1.83 -13.78 1.38
C LEU A 462 0.56 -13.02 0.95
N GLU A 463 -0.31 -13.65 0.15
CA GLU A 463 -1.62 -13.07 -0.20
C GLU A 463 -2.42 -12.71 1.06
N ALA A 464 -2.37 -13.53 2.12
CA ALA A 464 -3.09 -13.25 3.35
C ALA A 464 -2.56 -12.01 4.08
N TYR A 465 -1.23 -11.78 4.05
CA TYR A 465 -0.64 -10.56 4.62
C TYR A 465 -1.12 -9.31 3.88
N ALA A 466 -1.10 -9.31 2.55
CA ALA A 466 -1.57 -8.20 1.75
C ALA A 466 -3.07 -7.93 1.99
N ARG A 467 -3.90 -8.98 2.06
CA ARG A 467 -5.35 -8.86 2.32
C ARG A 467 -5.64 -8.34 3.72
N LEU A 468 -4.98 -8.90 4.73
CA LEU A 468 -5.12 -8.44 6.12
C LEU A 468 -4.69 -6.97 6.26
N ALA A 469 -3.58 -6.60 5.64
CA ALA A 469 -3.09 -5.23 5.70
C ALA A 469 -4.02 -4.23 5.00
N ARG A 470 -4.58 -4.58 3.82
CA ARG A 470 -5.59 -3.75 3.14
C ARG A 470 -6.82 -3.55 4.03
N LEU A 471 -7.30 -4.62 4.66
CA LEU A 471 -8.46 -4.56 5.54
C LEU A 471 -8.19 -3.74 6.81
N LEU A 472 -7.01 -3.92 7.44
CA LEU A 472 -6.59 -3.08 8.56
C LEU A 472 -6.48 -1.60 8.18
N HIS A 473 -5.97 -1.31 6.96
CA HIS A 473 -5.91 0.06 6.46
C HIS A 473 -7.32 0.67 6.28
N SER A 474 -8.26 -0.07 5.68
CA SER A 474 -9.64 0.39 5.51
C SER A 474 -10.39 0.55 6.83
N GLU A 475 -9.99 -0.16 7.89
CA GLU A 475 -10.49 -0.02 9.25
C GLU A 475 -9.68 0.99 10.10
N GLU A 476 -8.92 1.88 9.44
CA GLU A 476 -8.16 2.98 10.06
C GLU A 476 -7.07 2.53 11.05
N ARG A 477 -6.48 1.37 10.78
CA ARG A 477 -5.39 0.77 11.56
C ARG A 477 -4.09 0.67 10.73
N PRO A 478 -3.62 1.77 10.09
CA PRO A 478 -2.51 1.71 9.14
C PRO A 478 -1.18 1.30 9.78
N GLN A 479 -0.97 1.57 11.07
CA GLN A 479 0.25 1.16 11.78
C GLN A 479 0.29 -0.37 11.94
N GLU A 480 -0.85 -0.99 12.25
CA GLU A 480 -0.95 -2.46 12.33
C GLU A 480 -0.82 -3.07 10.93
N ALA A 481 -1.41 -2.45 9.91
CA ALA A 481 -1.23 -2.87 8.53
C ALA A 481 0.26 -2.88 8.14
N ILE A 482 1.01 -1.81 8.45
CA ILE A 482 2.45 -1.72 8.20
C ILE A 482 3.21 -2.84 8.94
N ALA A 483 2.87 -3.13 10.19
CA ALA A 483 3.50 -4.21 10.94
C ALA A 483 3.25 -5.59 10.31
N ILE A 484 2.04 -5.86 9.83
CA ILE A 484 1.71 -7.08 9.09
C ILE A 484 2.48 -7.16 7.78
N ILE A 485 2.57 -6.06 7.02
CA ILE A 485 3.35 -6.00 5.77
C ILE A 485 4.83 -6.29 6.04
N GLN A 486 5.41 -5.69 7.08
CA GLN A 486 6.81 -5.93 7.46
C GLN A 486 7.07 -7.40 7.80
N ARG A 487 6.11 -8.09 8.46
CA ARG A 487 6.20 -9.55 8.67
C ARG A 487 6.21 -10.31 7.34
N GLY A 488 5.33 -9.95 6.39
CA GLY A 488 5.29 -10.54 5.05
C GLY A 488 6.59 -10.29 4.28
N LEU A 489 7.10 -9.04 4.28
CA LEU A 489 8.36 -8.67 3.63
C LEU A 489 9.60 -9.33 4.28
N ALA A 490 9.53 -9.72 5.54
CA ALA A 490 10.57 -10.54 6.17
C ALA A 490 10.59 -11.97 5.60
N MET A 491 9.45 -12.49 5.11
CA MET A 491 9.38 -13.78 4.42
C MET A 491 9.78 -13.63 2.95
N ASP A 492 9.29 -12.60 2.28
CA ASP A 492 9.64 -12.25 0.90
C ASP A 492 9.91 -10.76 0.72
N PRO A 493 11.19 -10.33 0.73
CA PRO A 493 11.58 -8.93 0.53
C PRO A 493 11.31 -8.38 -0.87
N ASP A 494 10.91 -9.22 -1.83
CA ASP A 494 10.64 -8.83 -3.21
C ASP A 494 9.17 -9.04 -3.61
N ASP A 495 8.26 -9.16 -2.63
CA ASP A 495 6.82 -9.22 -2.91
C ASP A 495 6.29 -7.84 -3.30
N GLY A 496 5.93 -7.69 -4.59
CA GLY A 496 5.43 -6.44 -5.16
C GLY A 496 4.09 -6.00 -4.57
N ASP A 497 3.18 -6.95 -4.29
CA ASP A 497 1.87 -6.67 -3.70
C ASP A 497 1.99 -6.08 -2.30
N LEU A 498 2.92 -6.56 -1.50
CA LEU A 498 3.18 -6.01 -0.17
C LEU A 498 3.73 -4.58 -0.25
N TYR A 499 4.63 -4.28 -1.21
CA TYR A 499 5.08 -2.90 -1.43
C TYR A 499 3.95 -1.99 -1.92
N ASN A 500 3.05 -2.49 -2.75
CA ASN A 500 1.86 -1.77 -3.16
C ASN A 500 0.99 -1.39 -1.94
N VAL A 501 0.66 -2.37 -1.10
CA VAL A 501 -0.14 -2.09 0.10
C VAL A 501 0.60 -1.19 1.09
N LEU A 502 1.92 -1.33 1.21
CA LEU A 502 2.75 -0.46 2.05
C LEU A 502 2.65 1.00 1.59
N GLY A 503 2.75 1.23 0.28
CA GLY A 503 2.59 2.57 -0.29
C GLY A 503 1.20 3.16 -0.01
N ILE A 504 0.14 2.36 -0.15
CA ILE A 504 -1.23 2.78 0.18
C ILE A 504 -1.34 3.16 1.68
N CYS A 505 -0.76 2.37 2.58
CA CYS A 505 -0.74 2.71 4.01
C CYS A 505 -0.03 4.04 4.29
N PHE A 506 1.09 4.30 3.61
CA PHE A 506 1.80 5.57 3.73
C PHE A 506 1.01 6.75 3.12
N LEU A 507 0.27 6.55 2.02
CA LEU A 507 -0.64 7.56 1.48
C LEU A 507 -1.71 7.94 2.51
N GLY A 508 -2.34 6.96 3.15
CA GLY A 508 -3.32 7.19 4.22
C GLY A 508 -2.74 7.94 5.44
N LEU A 509 -1.45 7.79 5.68
CA LEU A 509 -0.72 8.55 6.72
C LEU A 509 -0.14 9.88 6.21
N ARG A 510 -0.38 10.28 4.95
CA ARG A 510 0.22 11.46 4.28
C ARG A 510 1.75 11.47 4.27
N ARG A 511 2.37 10.29 4.40
CA ARG A 511 3.82 10.06 4.34
C ARG A 511 4.24 9.84 2.89
N TYR A 512 4.10 10.88 2.07
CA TYR A 512 4.17 10.77 0.61
C TYR A 512 5.53 10.33 0.07
N ASP A 513 6.64 10.76 0.67
CA ASP A 513 7.97 10.32 0.21
C ASP A 513 8.19 8.82 0.46
N GLU A 514 7.66 8.29 1.55
CA GLU A 514 7.73 6.86 1.87
C GLU A 514 6.77 6.05 0.98
N ALA A 515 5.60 6.60 0.65
CA ALA A 515 4.69 6.00 -0.33
C ALA A 515 5.36 5.90 -1.71
N ILE A 516 6.00 6.99 -2.16
CA ILE A 516 6.76 7.01 -3.42
C ILE A 516 7.89 5.98 -3.38
N ALA A 517 8.62 5.84 -2.28
CA ALA A 517 9.69 4.86 -2.15
C ALA A 517 9.16 3.42 -2.24
N ALA A 518 8.05 3.12 -1.56
CA ALA A 518 7.41 1.81 -1.60
C ALA A 518 6.88 1.48 -3.01
N HIS A 519 6.15 2.40 -3.66
CA HIS A 519 5.62 2.17 -5.00
C HIS A 519 6.71 2.16 -6.09
N ARG A 520 7.83 2.89 -5.92
CA ARG A 520 9.01 2.72 -6.80
C ARG A 520 9.58 1.32 -6.70
N ARG A 521 9.65 0.76 -5.48
CA ARG A 521 10.08 -0.62 -5.32
C ARG A 521 9.11 -1.59 -6.00
N PHE A 522 7.81 -1.33 -5.96
CA PHE A 522 6.83 -2.11 -6.71
C PHE A 522 7.07 -2.02 -8.22
N VAL A 523 7.33 -0.84 -8.79
CA VAL A 523 7.68 -0.68 -10.22
C VAL A 523 8.97 -1.44 -10.56
N GLU A 524 10.01 -1.39 -9.71
CA GLU A 524 11.25 -2.14 -9.93
C GLU A 524 11.02 -3.66 -9.99
N LEU A 525 10.09 -4.18 -9.18
CA LEU A 525 9.75 -5.60 -9.10
C LEU A 525 8.82 -6.03 -10.23
N ALA A 526 7.91 -5.16 -10.65
CA ALA A 526 6.88 -5.44 -11.65
C ALA A 526 6.82 -4.36 -12.76
N PRO A 527 7.89 -4.11 -13.52
CA PRO A 527 7.98 -2.98 -14.47
C PRO A 527 7.09 -3.15 -15.72
N LYS A 528 6.44 -4.30 -15.89
CA LYS A 528 5.54 -4.60 -17.00
C LYS A 528 4.09 -4.75 -16.53
N GLU A 529 3.80 -4.39 -15.31
CA GLU A 529 2.45 -4.36 -14.76
C GLU A 529 1.93 -2.93 -14.73
N SER A 530 0.81 -2.65 -15.40
CA SER A 530 0.18 -1.33 -15.43
C SER A 530 -0.12 -0.81 -14.01
N ASN A 531 -0.53 -1.72 -13.10
CA ASN A 531 -0.86 -1.38 -11.72
C ASN A 531 0.33 -0.84 -10.91
N SER A 532 1.56 -1.26 -11.20
CA SER A 532 2.73 -0.75 -10.48
C SER A 532 3.00 0.72 -10.78
N HIS A 533 2.92 1.10 -12.07
CA HIS A 533 3.04 2.48 -12.53
C HIS A 533 1.87 3.33 -12.03
N ASP A 534 0.64 2.81 -12.09
CA ASP A 534 -0.55 3.50 -11.58
C ASP A 534 -0.41 3.86 -10.09
N SER A 535 0.01 2.90 -9.26
CA SER A 535 0.22 3.11 -7.83
C SER A 535 1.31 4.18 -7.54
N LEU A 536 2.39 4.19 -8.31
CA LEU A 536 3.41 5.24 -8.22
C LEU A 536 2.85 6.59 -8.67
N GLY A 537 2.05 6.60 -9.74
CA GLY A 537 1.31 7.77 -10.22
C GLY A 537 0.42 8.39 -9.12
N MET A 538 -0.35 7.57 -8.39
CA MET A 538 -1.15 8.03 -7.26
C MET A 538 -0.30 8.70 -6.17
N SER A 539 0.86 8.13 -5.84
CA SER A 539 1.76 8.75 -4.84
C SER A 539 2.28 10.12 -5.29
N PHE A 540 2.63 10.25 -6.57
CA PHE A 540 3.01 11.55 -7.13
C PHE A 540 1.85 12.53 -7.16
N GLN A 541 0.65 12.08 -7.54
CA GLN A 541 -0.55 12.90 -7.57
C GLN A 541 -0.87 13.49 -6.20
N GLN A 542 -0.93 12.67 -5.16
CA GLN A 542 -1.27 13.12 -3.81
C GLN A 542 -0.19 14.03 -3.20
N SER A 543 1.08 13.85 -3.57
CA SER A 543 2.16 14.75 -3.18
C SER A 543 2.25 16.03 -4.02
N GLY A 544 1.32 16.26 -4.96
CA GLY A 544 1.28 17.44 -5.84
C GLY A 544 2.34 17.45 -6.93
N ARG A 545 2.96 16.29 -7.24
CA ARG A 545 3.96 16.12 -8.32
C ARG A 545 3.24 15.68 -9.59
N TYR A 546 2.31 16.52 -10.07
CA TYR A 546 1.35 16.17 -11.11
C TYR A 546 1.98 15.73 -12.45
N GLU A 547 3.05 16.38 -12.90
CA GLU A 547 3.73 15.99 -14.14
C GLU A 547 4.35 14.58 -14.03
N SER A 548 4.89 14.23 -12.85
CA SER A 548 5.39 12.88 -12.59
C SER A 548 4.26 11.87 -12.53
N ALA A 549 3.11 12.24 -11.96
CA ALA A 549 1.92 11.39 -11.92
C ALA A 549 1.42 11.08 -13.33
N ILE A 550 1.30 12.10 -14.19
CA ILE A 550 0.89 11.93 -15.59
C ILE A 550 1.86 10.99 -16.33
N ALA A 551 3.17 11.16 -16.13
CA ALA A 551 4.18 10.32 -16.78
C ALA A 551 4.04 8.84 -16.38
N GLU A 552 3.75 8.56 -15.09
CA GLU A 552 3.56 7.17 -14.64
C GLU A 552 2.21 6.59 -15.12
N TYR A 553 1.14 7.37 -15.15
CA TYR A 553 -0.12 6.91 -15.73
C TYR A 553 -0.01 6.64 -17.24
N ASP A 554 0.73 7.48 -17.98
CA ASP A 554 1.03 7.23 -19.39
C ASP A 554 1.90 5.97 -19.57
N ALA A 555 2.84 5.71 -18.66
CA ALA A 555 3.62 4.46 -18.66
C ALA A 555 2.70 3.24 -18.43
N ALA A 556 1.78 3.30 -17.47
CA ALA A 556 0.77 2.25 -17.26
C ALA A 556 -0.06 1.99 -18.53
N LEU A 557 -0.51 3.06 -19.20
CA LEU A 557 -1.31 2.98 -20.44
C LEU A 557 -0.49 2.56 -21.66
N SER A 558 0.83 2.69 -21.64
CA SER A 558 1.71 2.14 -22.66
C SER A 558 1.81 0.62 -22.60
N ILE A 559 1.63 0.06 -21.40
CA ILE A 559 1.60 -1.39 -21.13
C ILE A 559 0.20 -1.97 -21.47
N ASP A 560 -0.83 -1.36 -20.91
CA ASP A 560 -2.23 -1.70 -21.18
C ASP A 560 -3.05 -0.44 -21.50
N PRO A 561 -3.34 -0.18 -22.79
CA PRO A 561 -4.09 1.01 -23.22
C PRO A 561 -5.53 1.11 -22.68
N GLU A 562 -6.09 0.01 -22.16
CA GLU A 562 -7.43 -0.05 -21.59
C GLU A 562 -7.42 -0.18 -20.05
N PHE A 563 -6.28 0.07 -19.41
CA PHE A 563 -6.16 0.00 -17.96
C PHE A 563 -7.01 1.10 -17.28
N GLU A 564 -8.21 0.71 -16.88
CA GLU A 564 -9.25 1.61 -16.34
C GLU A 564 -8.76 2.54 -15.22
N PRO A 565 -7.97 2.08 -14.19
CA PRO A 565 -7.51 2.94 -13.11
C PRO A 565 -6.69 4.14 -13.60
N SER A 566 -5.72 3.94 -14.47
CA SER A 566 -4.89 5.06 -14.94
C SER A 566 -5.66 6.07 -15.80
N ILE A 567 -6.68 5.63 -16.52
CA ILE A 567 -7.51 6.55 -17.33
C ILE A 567 -8.32 7.48 -16.42
N ILE A 568 -8.93 6.95 -15.35
CA ILE A 568 -9.71 7.78 -14.43
C ILE A 568 -8.79 8.69 -13.60
N HIS A 569 -7.62 8.20 -13.15
CA HIS A 569 -6.64 8.99 -12.40
C HIS A 569 -6.03 10.12 -13.26
N LEU A 570 -5.81 9.92 -14.56
CA LEU A 570 -5.46 11.01 -15.47
C LEU A 570 -6.55 12.08 -15.54
N GLY A 571 -7.82 11.66 -15.56
CA GLY A 571 -8.94 12.59 -15.47
C GLY A 571 -8.89 13.44 -14.19
N ASP A 572 -8.63 12.81 -13.05
CA ASP A 572 -8.50 13.48 -11.74
C ASP A 572 -7.31 14.47 -11.72
N VAL A 573 -6.12 14.07 -12.21
CA VAL A 573 -4.94 14.95 -12.24
C VAL A 573 -5.18 16.16 -13.13
N TYR A 574 -5.77 15.98 -14.31
CA TYR A 574 -6.10 17.12 -15.18
C TYR A 574 -7.13 18.06 -14.52
N ALA A 575 -8.12 17.52 -13.81
CA ALA A 575 -9.06 18.35 -13.05
C ALA A 575 -8.36 19.12 -11.92
N GLN A 576 -7.43 18.50 -11.20
CA GLN A 576 -6.61 19.13 -10.15
C GLN A 576 -5.69 20.23 -10.71
N GLN A 577 -5.33 20.15 -11.99
CA GLN A 577 -4.56 21.17 -12.69
C GLN A 577 -5.44 22.27 -13.35
N GLY A 578 -6.77 22.21 -13.19
CA GLY A 578 -7.69 23.14 -13.86
C GLY A 578 -7.86 22.91 -15.36
N ARG A 579 -7.38 21.79 -15.89
CA ARG A 579 -7.44 21.36 -17.31
C ARG A 579 -8.73 20.56 -17.54
N TYR A 580 -9.87 21.21 -17.33
CA TYR A 580 -11.17 20.54 -17.26
C TYR A 580 -11.58 19.87 -18.58
N ASN A 581 -11.21 20.45 -19.73
CA ASN A 581 -11.51 19.85 -21.02
C ASN A 581 -10.76 18.53 -21.24
N GLU A 582 -9.51 18.41 -20.77
CA GLU A 582 -8.71 17.18 -20.85
C GLU A 582 -9.22 16.13 -19.84
N SER A 583 -9.55 16.57 -18.65
CA SER A 583 -10.18 15.74 -17.62
C SER A 583 -11.44 15.06 -18.14
N ILE A 584 -12.40 15.84 -18.70
CA ILE A 584 -13.65 15.31 -19.26
C ILE A 584 -13.37 14.29 -20.38
N ARG A 585 -12.38 14.54 -21.26
CA ARG A 585 -12.01 13.58 -22.31
C ARG A 585 -11.54 12.23 -21.75
N GLN A 586 -10.80 12.23 -20.64
CA GLN A 586 -10.36 10.98 -19.99
C GLN A 586 -11.54 10.25 -19.34
N TYR A 587 -12.44 10.94 -18.66
CA TYR A 587 -13.64 10.32 -18.10
C TYR A 587 -14.58 9.76 -19.17
N GLU A 588 -14.73 10.44 -20.31
CA GLU A 588 -15.46 9.91 -21.46
C GLU A 588 -14.79 8.67 -22.07
N ARG A 589 -13.44 8.63 -22.10
CA ARG A 589 -12.68 7.45 -22.50
C ARG A 589 -12.96 6.29 -21.54
N TYR A 590 -12.89 6.54 -20.23
CA TYR A 590 -13.19 5.57 -19.18
C TYR A 590 -14.60 4.98 -19.34
N ILE A 591 -15.63 5.83 -19.51
CA ILE A 591 -17.02 5.41 -19.71
C ILE A 591 -17.19 4.52 -20.95
N ARG A 592 -16.43 4.77 -22.01
CA ARG A 592 -16.51 4.00 -23.26
C ARG A 592 -15.93 2.60 -23.14
N ILE A 593 -14.83 2.44 -22.40
CA ILE A 593 -14.11 1.15 -22.32
C ILE A 593 -14.68 0.24 -21.23
N THR A 594 -15.16 0.81 -20.11
CA THR A 594 -15.62 -0.02 -19.00
C THR A 594 -16.85 -0.85 -19.35
N SER A 595 -16.85 -2.09 -18.89
CA SER A 595 -17.99 -3.01 -18.99
C SER A 595 -18.98 -2.86 -17.81
N SER A 596 -18.56 -2.21 -16.71
CA SER A 596 -19.30 -2.10 -15.47
C SER A 596 -20.24 -0.89 -15.46
N ASP A 597 -21.51 -1.08 -15.13
CA ASP A 597 -22.45 0.03 -14.94
C ASP A 597 -22.06 0.91 -13.72
N ALA A 598 -21.52 0.31 -12.67
CA ALA A 598 -20.99 1.06 -11.52
C ALA A 598 -19.82 1.98 -11.93
N ALA A 599 -18.89 1.47 -12.73
CA ALA A 599 -17.79 2.26 -13.26
C ALA A 599 -18.26 3.39 -14.20
N ARG A 600 -19.27 3.13 -15.05
CA ARG A 600 -19.89 4.19 -15.87
C ARG A 600 -20.50 5.29 -15.00
N ALA A 601 -21.14 4.91 -13.89
CA ALA A 601 -21.70 5.88 -12.95
C ALA A 601 -20.59 6.75 -12.35
N VAL A 602 -19.47 6.16 -11.92
CA VAL A 602 -18.29 6.91 -11.42
C VAL A 602 -17.81 7.92 -12.45
N GLY A 603 -17.61 7.52 -13.70
CA GLY A 603 -17.17 8.41 -14.77
C GLY A 603 -18.14 9.59 -15.00
N TYR A 604 -19.45 9.34 -15.02
CA TYR A 604 -20.45 10.44 -15.13
C TYR A 604 -20.49 11.32 -13.89
N GLY A 605 -20.30 10.75 -12.69
CA GLY A 605 -20.18 11.51 -11.44
C GLY A 605 -18.98 12.47 -11.47
N SER A 606 -17.82 12.01 -11.93
CA SER A 606 -16.62 12.84 -12.10
C SER A 606 -16.84 13.97 -13.12
N ILE A 607 -17.51 13.68 -14.26
CA ILE A 607 -17.89 14.71 -15.24
C ILE A 607 -18.84 15.74 -14.61
N ALA A 608 -19.78 15.31 -13.78
CA ALA A 608 -20.70 16.23 -13.09
C ALA A 608 -19.93 17.16 -12.14
N GLN A 609 -18.99 16.62 -11.36
CA GLN A 609 -18.16 17.41 -10.44
C GLN A 609 -17.29 18.44 -11.18
N VAL A 610 -16.61 18.04 -12.27
CA VAL A 610 -15.79 18.96 -13.08
C VAL A 610 -16.63 20.08 -13.69
N ASN A 611 -17.82 19.77 -14.23
CA ASN A 611 -18.70 20.81 -14.77
C ASN A 611 -19.26 21.73 -13.68
N ARG A 612 -19.49 21.25 -12.45
CA ARG A 612 -19.83 22.10 -11.30
C ARG A 612 -18.70 23.07 -10.96
N ARG A 613 -17.45 22.61 -10.90
CA ARG A 613 -16.26 23.46 -10.68
C ARG A 613 -16.15 24.53 -11.78
N ARG A 614 -16.42 24.16 -13.03
CA ARG A 614 -16.45 25.09 -14.17
C ARG A 614 -17.64 26.04 -14.13
N ARG A 615 -18.60 25.87 -13.20
CA ARG A 615 -19.88 26.59 -13.11
C ARG A 615 -20.81 26.35 -14.31
N ASP A 616 -20.61 25.29 -15.08
CA ASP A 616 -21.54 24.81 -16.11
C ASP A 616 -22.58 23.87 -15.49
N PHE A 617 -23.52 24.46 -14.76
CA PHE A 617 -24.54 23.71 -14.02
C PHE A 617 -25.49 22.91 -14.93
N GLY A 618 -25.63 23.33 -16.19
CA GLY A 618 -26.45 22.62 -17.17
C GLY A 618 -25.83 21.26 -17.54
N ARG A 619 -24.54 21.25 -17.91
CA ARG A 619 -23.80 20.01 -18.20
C ARG A 619 -23.58 19.15 -16.95
N ALA A 620 -23.39 19.79 -15.80
CA ALA A 620 -23.29 19.06 -14.53
C ALA A 620 -24.58 18.27 -14.24
N GLU A 621 -25.75 18.89 -14.39
CA GLU A 621 -27.03 18.19 -14.20
C GLU A 621 -27.26 17.07 -15.21
N GLN A 622 -26.86 17.26 -16.47
CA GLN A 622 -26.96 16.23 -17.48
C GLN A 622 -26.09 15.02 -17.15
N ALA A 623 -24.86 15.25 -16.72
CA ALA A 623 -23.93 14.19 -16.29
C ALA A 623 -24.47 13.46 -15.06
N ALA A 624 -24.95 14.17 -14.05
CA ALA A 624 -25.56 13.57 -12.85
C ALA A 624 -26.82 12.75 -13.16
N ARG A 625 -27.63 13.14 -14.16
CA ARG A 625 -28.75 12.30 -14.65
C ARG A 625 -28.27 11.01 -15.32
N ASN A 626 -27.15 11.06 -16.04
CA ASN A 626 -26.56 9.86 -16.63
C ASN A 626 -26.00 8.94 -15.55
N GLU A 627 -25.34 9.47 -14.53
CA GLU A 627 -24.88 8.74 -13.35
C GLU A 627 -26.02 7.92 -12.72
N LEU A 628 -27.19 8.54 -12.46
CA LEU A 628 -28.37 7.89 -11.91
C LEU A 628 -28.97 6.77 -12.81
N ARG A 629 -28.71 6.79 -14.12
CA ARG A 629 -29.19 5.71 -15.03
C ARG A 629 -28.41 4.41 -14.75
N PHE A 630 -27.15 4.51 -14.39
CA PHE A 630 -26.27 3.38 -14.14
C PHE A 630 -26.22 2.98 -12.66
N ALA A 631 -26.33 3.97 -11.74
CA ALA A 631 -26.37 3.72 -10.30
C ALA A 631 -27.54 4.50 -9.65
N LYS A 632 -28.66 3.83 -9.45
CA LYS A 632 -29.91 4.46 -8.92
C LYS A 632 -29.76 5.11 -7.53
N GLY A 633 -28.77 4.64 -6.74
CA GLY A 633 -28.44 5.18 -5.42
C GLY A 633 -27.48 6.37 -5.44
N ALA A 634 -26.81 6.66 -6.55
CA ALA A 634 -25.82 7.75 -6.68
C ALA A 634 -26.51 9.13 -6.82
N VAL A 635 -27.27 9.52 -5.82
CA VAL A 635 -28.08 10.75 -5.87
C VAL A 635 -27.31 12.02 -5.55
N TRP A 636 -26.06 11.92 -5.03
CA TRP A 636 -25.30 13.04 -4.50
C TRP A 636 -25.06 14.16 -5.54
N ASN A 637 -24.48 13.83 -6.69
CA ASN A 637 -24.22 14.81 -7.74
C ASN A 637 -25.49 15.45 -8.29
N SER A 638 -26.61 14.69 -8.37
CA SER A 638 -27.92 15.23 -8.75
C SER A 638 -28.49 16.17 -7.70
N LEU A 639 -28.29 15.90 -6.41
CA LEU A 639 -28.66 16.79 -5.31
C LEU A 639 -27.89 18.11 -5.38
N LEU A 640 -26.56 18.02 -5.52
CA LEU A 640 -25.72 19.22 -5.63
C LEU A 640 -26.09 20.06 -6.87
N ALA A 641 -26.34 19.44 -8.01
CA ALA A 641 -26.80 20.14 -9.22
C ALA A 641 -28.16 20.82 -9.03
N ALA A 642 -29.09 20.22 -8.28
CA ALA A 642 -30.38 20.83 -7.95
C ALA A 642 -30.22 22.05 -7.02
N LEU A 643 -29.35 21.93 -6.00
CA LEU A 643 -29.01 23.02 -5.09
C LEU A 643 -28.34 24.19 -5.82
N ASP A 644 -27.40 23.94 -6.70
CA ASP A 644 -26.68 24.96 -7.48
C ASP A 644 -27.62 25.73 -8.42
N ARG A 645 -28.72 25.12 -8.84
CA ARG A 645 -29.77 25.75 -9.68
C ARG A 645 -30.93 26.40 -8.89
N GLY A 646 -30.95 26.25 -7.57
CA GLY A 646 -32.00 26.72 -6.71
C GLY A 646 -33.32 25.94 -6.83
N ASP A 647 -33.29 24.67 -7.33
CA ASP A 647 -34.47 23.81 -7.42
C ASP A 647 -34.71 23.12 -6.06
N ALA A 648 -35.36 23.88 -5.16
CA ALA A 648 -35.60 23.44 -3.80
C ALA A 648 -36.48 22.18 -3.70
N ALA A 649 -37.45 22.00 -4.59
CA ALA A 649 -38.36 20.85 -4.56
C ALA A 649 -37.60 19.58 -4.92
N LYS A 650 -36.81 19.61 -5.99
CA LYS A 650 -35.95 18.48 -6.42
C LYS A 650 -34.84 18.20 -5.40
N ALA A 651 -34.22 19.23 -4.85
CA ALA A 651 -33.20 19.07 -3.80
C ALA A 651 -33.78 18.38 -2.55
N SER A 652 -34.98 18.74 -2.12
CA SER A 652 -35.66 18.10 -0.98
C SER A 652 -35.95 16.61 -1.22
N ASP A 653 -36.43 16.22 -2.40
CA ASP A 653 -36.65 14.84 -2.77
C ASP A 653 -35.35 14.05 -2.82
N LEU A 654 -34.31 14.61 -3.46
CA LEU A 654 -33.01 13.95 -3.57
C LEU A 654 -32.30 13.81 -2.21
N LYS A 655 -32.42 14.81 -1.32
CA LYS A 655 -31.91 14.75 0.06
C LYS A 655 -32.57 13.62 0.85
N LYS A 656 -33.89 13.46 0.74
CA LYS A 656 -34.61 12.35 1.35
C LYS A 656 -34.11 11.01 0.84
N ARG A 657 -33.98 10.86 -0.48
CA ARG A 657 -33.46 9.64 -1.13
C ARG A 657 -32.02 9.35 -0.75
N LEU A 658 -31.15 10.37 -0.57
CA LEU A 658 -29.78 10.19 -0.13
C LEU A 658 -29.74 9.47 1.23
N PHE A 659 -30.50 9.95 2.19
CA PHE A 659 -30.52 9.39 3.55
C PHE A 659 -31.33 8.09 3.68
N GLU A 660 -32.23 7.80 2.75
CA GLU A 660 -32.90 6.51 2.65
C GLU A 660 -31.99 5.44 2.07
N ASN A 661 -31.12 5.79 1.10
CA ASN A 661 -30.22 4.87 0.41
C ASN A 661 -28.86 4.73 1.12
N VAL A 662 -28.44 5.71 1.89
CA VAL A 662 -27.24 5.71 2.72
C VAL A 662 -27.70 5.89 4.18
N PRO A 663 -28.32 4.85 4.80
CA PRO A 663 -28.60 4.90 6.22
C PRO A 663 -27.28 5.07 6.97
N TYR A 664 -27.31 5.82 8.08
CA TYR A 664 -26.14 5.98 8.95
C TYR A 664 -25.50 4.59 9.16
N PRO A 665 -24.25 4.41 8.76
CA PRO A 665 -23.65 3.09 8.66
C PRO A 665 -23.39 2.54 10.07
N MET A 666 -24.34 1.79 10.59
CA MET A 666 -24.13 1.00 11.84
C MET A 666 -23.12 -0.14 11.66
N ARG A 667 -22.76 -0.47 10.40
CA ARG A 667 -21.80 -1.53 10.01
C ARG A 667 -21.07 -1.22 8.71
N GLY A 668 -20.86 0.05 8.36
CA GLY A 668 -20.14 0.46 7.16
C GLY A 668 -18.63 0.46 7.33
N SER A 669 -17.90 0.49 6.22
CA SER A 669 -16.47 0.82 6.25
C SER A 669 -16.26 2.25 6.75
N ARG A 670 -15.05 2.55 7.25
CA ARG A 670 -14.73 3.91 7.71
C ARG A 670 -14.81 4.95 6.58
N ASP A 671 -14.55 4.53 5.34
CA ASP A 671 -14.75 5.36 4.15
C ASP A 671 -16.21 5.79 3.95
N GLU A 672 -17.18 4.91 4.24
CA GLU A 672 -18.61 5.26 4.18
C GLU A 672 -18.98 6.29 5.26
N LEU A 673 -18.39 6.18 6.47
CA LEU A 673 -18.58 7.16 7.55
C LEU A 673 -18.03 8.53 7.15
N ARG A 674 -16.81 8.58 6.61
CA ARG A 674 -16.20 9.83 6.13
C ARG A 674 -17.08 10.51 5.09
N SER A 675 -17.54 9.76 4.10
CA SER A 675 -18.41 10.29 3.04
C SER A 675 -19.74 10.81 3.61
N TYR A 676 -20.32 10.12 4.59
CA TYR A 676 -21.56 10.52 5.24
C TYR A 676 -21.40 11.85 5.98
N ASP A 677 -20.34 11.98 6.79
CA ASP A 677 -20.07 13.22 7.54
C ASP A 677 -19.75 14.38 6.59
N PHE A 678 -19.04 14.12 5.49
CA PHE A 678 -18.81 15.10 4.44
C PHE A 678 -20.13 15.56 3.79
N TYR A 679 -21.06 14.65 3.51
CA TYR A 679 -22.39 15.02 2.97
C TYR A 679 -23.16 15.90 3.94
N LEU A 680 -23.16 15.55 5.24
CA LEU A 680 -23.84 16.36 6.27
C LEU A 680 -23.20 17.74 6.39
N GLY A 681 -21.87 17.84 6.39
CA GLY A 681 -21.15 19.11 6.45
C GLY A 681 -21.45 19.99 5.24
N THR A 682 -21.40 19.42 4.03
CA THR A 682 -21.71 20.15 2.78
C THR A 682 -23.14 20.66 2.77
N LEU A 683 -24.11 19.86 3.22
CA LEU A 683 -25.51 20.29 3.30
C LEU A 683 -25.73 21.36 4.38
N ALA A 684 -25.01 21.26 5.50
CA ALA A 684 -25.06 22.29 6.54
C ALA A 684 -24.53 23.65 6.03
N LEU A 685 -23.46 23.67 5.24
CA LEU A 685 -22.98 24.88 4.57
C LEU A 685 -24.05 25.46 3.63
N ARG A 686 -24.65 24.62 2.80
CA ARG A 686 -25.72 25.06 1.87
C ARG A 686 -26.97 25.56 2.57
N ASP A 687 -27.28 25.04 3.75
CA ASP A 687 -28.37 25.49 4.61
C ASP A 687 -27.98 26.72 5.47
N HIS A 688 -26.84 27.38 5.19
CA HIS A 688 -26.31 28.53 5.95
C HIS A 688 -26.07 28.22 7.44
N ARG A 689 -25.65 27.02 7.76
CA ARG A 689 -25.30 26.56 9.12
C ARG A 689 -23.81 26.16 9.21
N PRO A 690 -22.88 27.13 8.99
CA PRO A 690 -21.45 26.81 8.89
C PRO A 690 -20.86 26.32 10.22
N SER A 691 -21.43 26.66 11.36
CA SER A 691 -20.99 26.12 12.67
C SER A 691 -21.22 24.60 12.80
N ASP A 692 -22.38 24.13 12.27
CA ASP A 692 -22.67 22.69 12.24
C ASP A 692 -21.76 21.97 11.24
N ALA A 693 -21.48 22.61 10.11
CA ALA A 693 -20.59 22.08 9.08
C ALA A 693 -19.19 21.83 9.61
N VAL A 694 -18.65 22.73 10.43
CA VAL A 694 -17.34 22.55 11.09
C VAL A 694 -17.30 21.25 11.89
N GLY A 695 -18.34 20.94 12.67
CA GLY A 695 -18.40 19.69 13.45
C GLY A 695 -18.36 18.45 12.53
N TYR A 696 -19.23 18.41 11.53
CA TYR A 696 -19.26 17.29 10.58
C TYR A 696 -17.95 17.12 9.79
N PHE A 697 -17.32 18.21 9.35
CA PHE A 697 -16.04 18.12 8.64
C PHE A 697 -14.88 17.77 9.54
N GLN A 698 -14.90 18.14 10.82
CA GLN A 698 -13.93 17.65 11.79
C GLN A 698 -14.06 16.13 11.95
N ASP A 699 -15.30 15.61 12.04
CA ASP A 699 -15.54 14.17 12.11
C ASP A 699 -15.08 13.48 10.81
N ALA A 700 -15.41 14.03 9.63
CA ALA A 700 -14.96 13.49 8.34
C ALA A 700 -13.42 13.43 8.23
N LEU A 701 -12.71 14.47 8.70
CA LEU A 701 -11.25 14.54 8.65
C LEU A 701 -10.53 13.69 9.71
N HIS A 702 -11.24 13.17 10.72
CA HIS A 702 -10.70 12.16 11.62
C HIS A 702 -10.46 10.82 10.94
N HIS A 703 -11.15 10.56 9.83
CA HIS A 703 -11.01 9.32 9.06
C HIS A 703 -9.80 9.37 8.12
N VAL A 704 -9.25 8.19 7.81
CA VAL A 704 -8.15 8.07 6.84
C VAL A 704 -8.60 8.65 5.49
N PRO A 705 -7.79 9.53 4.86
CA PRO A 705 -8.14 10.13 3.57
C PRO A 705 -8.26 9.06 2.48
N ALA A 706 -9.08 9.35 1.47
CA ALA A 706 -9.15 8.53 0.28
C ALA A 706 -7.78 8.45 -0.41
N SER A 707 -7.45 7.28 -0.94
CA SER A 707 -6.20 7.07 -1.67
C SER A 707 -6.26 7.61 -3.10
N SER A 708 -7.46 7.83 -3.64
CA SER A 708 -7.69 8.33 -5.00
C SER A 708 -9.01 9.08 -5.10
N GLY A 709 -9.22 9.77 -6.21
CA GLY A 709 -10.44 10.51 -6.51
C GLY A 709 -10.21 12.01 -6.62
N LEU A 710 -11.24 12.71 -7.12
CA LEU A 710 -11.18 14.15 -7.37
C LEU A 710 -11.37 14.97 -6.08
N ASP A 711 -12.26 14.53 -5.20
CA ASP A 711 -12.55 15.17 -3.93
C ASP A 711 -11.89 14.40 -2.78
N LEU A 712 -10.80 14.96 -2.26
CA LEU A 712 -10.09 14.40 -1.10
C LEU A 712 -10.64 14.92 0.23
N TYR A 713 -11.64 15.79 0.20
CA TYR A 713 -12.32 16.43 1.36
C TYR A 713 -11.37 17.21 2.29
N ASP A 714 -10.16 17.52 1.83
CA ASP A 714 -9.13 18.12 2.67
C ASP A 714 -9.38 19.59 3.00
N ASP A 715 -10.02 20.33 2.09
CA ASP A 715 -10.28 21.77 2.17
C ASP A 715 -11.62 22.14 2.82
N CYS A 716 -12.54 21.19 2.98
CA CYS A 716 -13.90 21.44 3.45
C CYS A 716 -13.98 22.15 4.82
N LEU A 717 -13.09 21.80 5.76
CA LEU A 717 -13.00 22.44 7.07
C LEU A 717 -12.44 23.87 6.96
N ALA A 718 -11.39 24.04 6.14
CA ALA A 718 -10.80 25.36 5.88
C ALA A 718 -11.78 26.31 5.23
N ASP A 719 -12.54 25.84 4.24
CA ASP A 719 -13.60 26.60 3.56
C ASP A 719 -14.70 27.02 4.55
N SER A 720 -15.09 26.11 5.46
CA SER A 720 -16.07 26.44 6.49
C SER A 720 -15.60 27.54 7.44
N TYR A 721 -14.34 27.52 7.86
CA TYR A 721 -13.74 28.58 8.66
C TYR A 721 -13.66 29.90 7.89
N LEU A 722 -13.37 29.84 6.58
CA LEU A 722 -13.32 31.01 5.72
C LEU A 722 -14.72 31.67 5.59
N GLU A 723 -15.78 30.87 5.44
CA GLU A 723 -17.18 31.34 5.42
C GLU A 723 -17.61 31.97 6.75
N LEU A 724 -17.22 31.36 7.87
CA LEU A 724 -17.45 31.89 9.22
C LEU A 724 -16.67 33.19 9.51
N GLY A 725 -15.75 33.59 8.65
CA GLY A 725 -14.85 34.73 8.93
C GLY A 725 -13.79 34.41 9.98
N MET A 726 -13.61 33.14 10.36
CA MET A 726 -12.57 32.67 11.28
C MET A 726 -11.22 32.56 10.54
N LEU A 727 -10.70 33.70 10.08
CA LEU A 727 -9.61 33.81 9.13
C LEU A 727 -8.33 33.13 9.61
N ASP A 728 -8.01 33.20 10.91
CA ASP A 728 -6.83 32.54 11.46
C ASP A 728 -6.93 31.01 11.39
N SER A 729 -8.10 30.46 11.70
CA SER A 729 -8.37 29.03 11.61
C SER A 729 -8.34 28.56 10.17
N ALA A 730 -8.95 29.31 9.24
CA ALA A 730 -8.91 29.01 7.82
C ALA A 730 -7.47 29.00 7.27
N ILE A 731 -6.67 30.03 7.58
CA ILE A 731 -5.26 30.12 7.18
C ILE A 731 -4.47 28.91 7.70
N LYS A 732 -4.66 28.55 8.97
CA LYS A 732 -3.97 27.41 9.58
C LYS A 732 -4.32 26.09 8.88
N GLU A 733 -5.60 25.88 8.57
CA GLU A 733 -6.04 24.65 7.88
C GLU A 733 -5.54 24.58 6.44
N TYR A 734 -5.59 25.67 5.66
CA TYR A 734 -4.98 25.68 4.33
C TYR A 734 -3.48 25.44 4.38
N GLN A 735 -2.76 25.97 5.36
CA GLN A 735 -1.34 25.69 5.56
C GLN A 735 -1.09 24.22 5.91
N ARG A 736 -1.98 23.58 6.70
CA ARG A 736 -1.91 22.16 7.00
C ARG A 736 -2.02 21.31 5.73
N ILE A 737 -2.91 21.66 4.81
CA ILE A 737 -3.06 20.98 3.50
C ILE A 737 -1.82 21.18 2.65
N LEU A 738 -1.32 22.42 2.58
CA LEU A 738 -0.19 22.80 1.73
C LEU A 738 1.17 22.34 2.25
N GLY A 739 1.24 21.89 3.51
CA GLY A 739 2.46 21.29 4.07
C GLY A 739 2.91 20.06 3.29
N PRO A 740 2.11 18.99 3.25
CA PRO A 740 2.43 17.78 2.52
C PRO A 740 2.25 17.92 0.99
N ASN A 741 1.26 18.72 0.51
CA ASN A 741 1.03 19.00 -0.90
C ASN A 741 1.12 20.50 -1.21
N PRO A 742 2.30 21.06 -1.41
CA PRO A 742 2.48 22.49 -1.67
C PRO A 742 1.93 22.96 -3.02
N ASN A 743 1.51 22.05 -3.90
CA ASN A 743 0.95 22.33 -5.22
C ASN A 743 -0.57 22.11 -5.27
N ASP A 744 -1.24 22.00 -4.13
CA ASP A 744 -2.70 22.06 -4.08
C ASP A 744 -3.16 23.46 -4.51
N ALA A 745 -3.71 23.56 -5.71
CA ALA A 745 -4.02 24.84 -6.33
C ALA A 745 -5.21 25.53 -5.66
N LEU A 746 -6.26 24.77 -5.33
CA LEU A 746 -7.46 25.34 -4.71
C LEU A 746 -7.17 25.80 -3.29
N ALA A 747 -6.42 25.01 -2.52
CA ALA A 747 -5.97 25.45 -1.19
C ALA A 747 -5.11 26.72 -1.25
N GLN A 748 -4.26 26.88 -2.29
CA GLN A 748 -3.48 28.12 -2.51
C GLN A 748 -4.38 29.29 -2.88
N TYR A 749 -5.41 29.08 -3.71
CA TYR A 749 -6.37 30.10 -4.11
C TYR A 749 -7.19 30.58 -2.91
N HIS A 750 -7.78 29.66 -2.14
CA HIS A 750 -8.58 30.01 -0.96
C HIS A 750 -7.72 30.60 0.17
N LEU A 751 -6.45 30.14 0.33
CA LEU A 751 -5.50 30.78 1.25
C LEU A 751 -5.24 32.24 0.86
N ALA A 752 -5.11 32.53 -0.43
CA ALA A 752 -4.96 33.91 -0.91
C ALA A 752 -6.16 34.78 -0.55
N ALA A 753 -7.39 34.26 -0.74
CA ALA A 753 -8.62 34.94 -0.33
C ALA A 753 -8.67 35.17 1.18
N ALA A 754 -8.27 34.19 2.00
CA ALA A 754 -8.20 34.31 3.46
C ALA A 754 -7.21 35.43 3.89
N TYR A 755 -6.03 35.47 3.29
CA TYR A 755 -5.05 36.54 3.52
C TYR A 755 -5.58 37.93 3.08
N GLY A 756 -6.24 37.99 1.94
CA GLY A 756 -6.84 39.23 1.43
C GLY A 756 -7.91 39.78 2.39
N ARG A 757 -8.85 38.94 2.86
CA ARG A 757 -9.87 39.31 3.85
C ARG A 757 -9.25 39.73 5.19
N LYS A 758 -8.12 39.19 5.58
CA LYS A 758 -7.38 39.55 6.80
C LYS A 758 -6.52 40.80 6.65
N GLY A 759 -6.39 41.37 5.46
CA GLY A 759 -5.54 42.53 5.17
C GLY A 759 -4.06 42.23 5.01
N MET A 760 -3.68 40.94 4.94
CA MET A 760 -2.31 40.48 4.72
C MET A 760 -1.98 40.46 3.22
N LEU A 761 -1.97 41.67 2.60
CA LEU A 761 -1.93 41.83 1.13
C LEU A 761 -0.70 41.24 0.47
N PRO A 762 0.54 41.35 1.05
CA PRO A 762 1.72 40.72 0.45
C PRO A 762 1.59 39.20 0.37
N GLN A 763 1.02 38.55 1.41
CA GLN A 763 0.83 37.10 1.46
C GLN A 763 -0.29 36.69 0.48
N ALA A 764 -1.39 37.44 0.41
CA ALA A 764 -2.47 37.21 -0.56
C ALA A 764 -1.91 37.22 -1.99
N ARG A 765 -1.12 38.25 -2.34
CA ARG A 765 -0.45 38.37 -3.64
C ARG A 765 0.42 37.14 -3.93
N ALA A 766 1.30 36.78 -3.01
CA ALA A 766 2.22 35.64 -3.19
C ALA A 766 1.46 34.31 -3.41
N SER A 767 0.34 34.11 -2.69
CA SER A 767 -0.51 32.91 -2.82
C SER A 767 -1.26 32.90 -4.16
N TYR A 768 -1.83 34.01 -4.63
CA TYR A 768 -2.44 34.06 -5.96
C TYR A 768 -1.42 33.87 -7.09
N GLU A 769 -0.21 34.47 -6.99
CA GLU A 769 0.85 34.24 -7.95
C GLU A 769 1.28 32.79 -7.98
N ARG A 770 1.33 32.12 -6.82
CA ARG A 770 1.65 30.69 -6.73
C ARG A 770 0.55 29.84 -7.34
N PHE A 771 -0.71 30.11 -7.04
CA PHE A 771 -1.87 29.47 -7.66
C PHE A 771 -1.80 29.51 -9.18
N LEU A 772 -1.60 30.71 -9.76
CA LEU A 772 -1.51 30.87 -11.22
C LEU A 772 -0.27 30.17 -11.83
N ARG A 773 0.81 29.99 -11.07
CA ARG A 773 1.96 29.20 -11.54
C ARG A 773 1.62 27.70 -11.55
N ILE A 774 0.90 27.20 -10.54
CA ILE A 774 0.45 25.79 -10.49
C ILE A 774 -0.52 25.53 -11.66
N TRP A 775 -1.48 26.41 -11.86
CA TRP A 775 -2.50 26.31 -12.91
C TRP A 775 -2.13 27.04 -14.22
N ARG A 776 -0.82 27.12 -14.53
CA ARG A 776 -0.36 27.77 -15.79
C ARG A 776 -0.93 27.14 -17.07
N GLY A 777 -1.29 25.87 -17.02
CA GLY A 777 -1.90 25.09 -18.11
C GLY A 777 -3.41 24.93 -18.01
N ALA A 778 -4.07 25.59 -17.06
CA ALA A 778 -5.51 25.50 -16.89
C ALA A 778 -6.27 26.09 -18.10
N ASP A 779 -7.52 25.67 -18.26
CA ASP A 779 -8.40 26.21 -19.29
C ASP A 779 -8.53 27.74 -19.15
N SER A 780 -8.54 28.46 -20.27
CA SER A 780 -8.52 29.94 -20.28
C SER A 780 -9.78 30.59 -19.70
N ASP A 781 -10.89 29.87 -19.70
CA ASP A 781 -12.20 30.28 -19.17
C ASP A 781 -12.44 29.78 -17.72
N ASN A 782 -11.40 29.23 -17.08
CA ASN A 782 -11.50 28.73 -15.71
C ASN A 782 -11.83 29.87 -14.73
N PRO A 783 -12.94 29.76 -13.95
CA PRO A 783 -13.42 30.82 -13.08
C PRO A 783 -12.42 31.30 -12.03
N GLU A 784 -11.69 30.36 -11.38
CA GLU A 784 -10.73 30.68 -10.33
C GLU A 784 -9.49 31.38 -10.90
N VAL A 785 -9.07 31.02 -12.15
CA VAL A 785 -7.96 31.70 -12.84
C VAL A 785 -8.33 33.12 -13.18
N LEU A 786 -9.56 33.34 -13.67
CA LEU A 786 -10.03 34.69 -14.02
C LEU A 786 -10.15 35.57 -12.76
N ASP A 787 -10.70 35.01 -11.68
CA ASP A 787 -10.85 35.70 -10.40
C ASP A 787 -9.48 36.06 -9.80
N ALA A 788 -8.56 35.11 -9.70
CA ALA A 788 -7.20 35.34 -9.19
C ALA A 788 -6.43 36.43 -9.95
N ARG A 789 -6.63 36.52 -11.28
CA ARG A 789 -6.03 37.62 -12.09
C ARG A 789 -6.62 38.97 -11.75
N ASN A 790 -7.95 39.03 -11.54
CA ASN A 790 -8.64 40.26 -11.15
C ASN A 790 -8.20 40.72 -9.76
N GLU A 791 -8.11 39.81 -8.80
CA GLU A 791 -7.65 40.09 -7.43
C GLU A 791 -6.20 40.59 -7.43
N LEU A 792 -5.30 39.94 -8.19
CA LEU A 792 -3.94 40.41 -8.34
C LEU A 792 -3.82 41.81 -8.94
N ALA A 793 -4.69 42.14 -9.92
CA ALA A 793 -4.72 43.48 -10.50
C ALA A 793 -5.17 44.51 -9.45
N ALA A 794 -6.14 44.20 -8.61
CA ALA A 794 -6.61 45.04 -7.51
C ALA A 794 -5.53 45.23 -6.41
N LEU A 795 -4.71 44.21 -6.15
CA LEU A 795 -3.61 44.26 -5.19
C LEU A 795 -2.34 44.98 -5.72
N SER A 796 -2.34 45.44 -6.98
CA SER A 796 -1.20 46.14 -7.56
C SER A 796 -1.07 47.59 -7.12
N PRO A 797 0.12 48.11 -6.77
CA PRO A 797 0.28 49.46 -6.16
C PRO A 797 -0.18 50.64 -7.01
N GLY A 798 -0.48 50.42 -8.28
CA GLY A 798 -0.85 51.50 -9.23
C GLY A 798 -2.30 51.92 -9.23
N ASN A 799 -3.21 51.24 -8.54
CA ASN A 799 -4.66 51.52 -8.65
C ASN A 799 -5.27 52.24 -7.42
N ARG A 800 -4.46 52.74 -6.50
CA ARG A 800 -4.90 53.53 -5.31
C ARG A 800 -4.95 55.05 -5.54
N GLY A 801 -5.08 55.49 -6.79
CA GLY A 801 -5.16 56.92 -7.14
C GLY A 801 -6.42 57.33 -7.81
N GLY A 802 -7.61 57.02 -7.22
CA GLY A 802 -8.86 57.43 -7.83
C GLY A 802 -10.09 57.01 -7.08
N GLN A 803 -10.20 57.37 -5.83
CA GLN A 803 -11.49 57.62 -5.14
C GLN A 803 -11.30 58.69 -4.06
#